data_0cc96f4b18ff2037c631d6ddb13c79b5
#
_entry.id   0cc96f4b18ff2037c631d6ddb13c79b5
#
_cell.length_a   1.000
_cell.length_b   1.000
_cell.length_c   1.000
_cell.angle_alpha   90.00
_cell.angle_beta   90.00
_cell.angle_gamma   90.00
#
_symmetry.space_group_name_H-M   'P 1'
#
loop_
_entity.id
_entity.type
_entity.pdbx_description
1 polymer ?
#
loop_
_entity_poly.entity_id
_entity_poly.type
_entity_poly.pdbx_seq_one_letter_code
_entity_poly.pdbx_strand_id
1 'polypeptide(L)'
;MYNKKSKNVLKFVTPAGGFDARWREGLVTGNGSMGVNVLGSAGREVIIVNHADLFWQGKAGVLPDVSDKVKNIVKNLDTLSYKDAETVLTNALNAKNYKPECNYPLPVCDFLITTPIENSVTEYSRSINLESGEVKVNYRDRGVKFDRSIFVSRQNNTIVYELSSNGSKKVSFDFTISMHDTTNNRTANFENFDVNLNCSVKTDKDFVVFTGRNDDGTDFGCVAKVICSGGVITKTIDKFSIKNADRVLILAKTFVLSQKDKKVMELQEELSLIKLPYDKLLKEHTILHSKFINNTEINLVSEAYDNINLALLNCKANEPSVSLIEKMYMYGKHLFACSCGNKINPTGLFNGDYKAYRSTVENYLQLQRLYNFGFKASLSKQVLPLFDRFYENLDDYKKNSTRLYGCKGIYIPSLEAPECGLPGSTVPGVIMNYNVASYICAMIYQYYLQTDDIDFIKEKGYEFLEETGLFYEDKLKENKTTKTFECAYGYSPFNTPSNVNANEDFCIASNCVCDFVSASFVFSALVQLGFALNKDEKEVEKWQKLLDKIPDVEVDRDGYIKEYNSNVFETNNASPYIPHMFPYNIGIKPLDSRRDYEDLIANTVKYRYKNCFGKFNSANLCDMATTLATVGDSVGSYEVLCTLIKNFTTNNLILSSGDNTGMGVGAYEPWTSFEIDKNIGICNIIQNMFINSSKNNISLFRALPKELKKGSALNLVLDNQIKADLEFNLKKGVLKLKLKSPKNTSVNLNLPNGFKKIKGIADPNIVDAKNLSITGLSLQANKILSLKIYFANTINN
;
A
#
# COMPACT_ATOMS: atom_id res chain seq x y z
N MET A 1 -0.16 -3.30 -34.65
CA MET A 1 -0.57 -2.33 -33.60
C MET A 1 -1.53 -3.03 -32.66
N TYR A 2 -1.08 -3.45 -31.50
CA TYR A 2 -1.97 -3.98 -30.47
C TYR A 2 -2.92 -2.87 -30.01
N ASN A 3 -4.20 -3.16 -29.95
CA ASN A 3 -5.24 -2.19 -29.60
C ASN A 3 -5.04 -1.76 -28.13
N LYS A 4 -4.60 -0.53 -27.88
CA LYS A 4 -4.33 0.02 -26.54
C LYS A 4 -5.52 -0.17 -25.57
N LYS A 5 -6.74 -0.24 -26.08
CA LYS A 5 -7.99 -0.47 -25.33
C LYS A 5 -8.12 -1.85 -24.68
N SER A 6 -7.55 -2.92 -25.27
CA SER A 6 -7.64 -4.26 -24.70
C SER A 6 -6.62 -4.50 -23.57
N LYS A 7 -5.56 -3.71 -23.51
CA LYS A 7 -4.46 -3.86 -22.57
C LYS A 7 -4.86 -3.53 -21.13
N ASN A 8 -5.72 -2.52 -20.94
CA ASN A 8 -6.15 -2.03 -19.64
C ASN A 8 -7.38 -2.77 -19.08
N VAL A 9 -7.83 -3.85 -19.71
CA VAL A 9 -8.98 -4.64 -19.28
C VAL A 9 -8.51 -5.95 -18.65
N LEU A 10 -8.96 -6.21 -17.42
CA LEU A 10 -8.86 -7.51 -16.76
C LEU A 10 -10.18 -8.24 -16.98
N LYS A 11 -10.14 -9.44 -17.57
CA LYS A 11 -11.33 -10.24 -17.86
C LYS A 11 -11.28 -11.58 -17.14
N PHE A 12 -12.37 -11.91 -16.46
CA PHE A 12 -12.59 -13.15 -15.73
C PHE A 12 -13.82 -13.88 -16.31
N VAL A 13 -13.78 -15.20 -16.31
CA VAL A 13 -14.88 -16.05 -16.87
C VAL A 13 -15.69 -16.77 -15.80
N THR A 14 -15.43 -16.44 -14.51
CA THR A 14 -16.16 -16.98 -13.36
C THR A 14 -16.65 -15.83 -12.47
N PRO A 15 -17.82 -15.96 -11.82
CA PRO A 15 -18.22 -15.05 -10.75
C PRO A 15 -17.32 -15.23 -9.53
N ALA A 16 -17.47 -14.37 -8.51
CA ALA A 16 -16.88 -14.59 -7.20
C ALA A 16 -17.46 -15.88 -6.58
N GLY A 17 -16.60 -16.80 -6.20
CA GLY A 17 -17.00 -18.15 -5.82
C GLY A 17 -16.30 -18.72 -4.59
N GLY A 18 -15.47 -17.93 -3.87
CA GLY A 18 -14.67 -18.37 -2.72
C GLY A 18 -15.49 -19.04 -1.63
N PHE A 19 -14.92 -20.11 -1.05
CA PHE A 19 -15.58 -20.92 -0.02
C PHE A 19 -15.81 -20.14 1.28
N ASP A 20 -14.88 -19.23 1.64
CA ASP A 20 -14.91 -18.57 2.94
C ASP A 20 -15.71 -17.27 2.92
N ALA A 21 -15.43 -16.41 1.97
CA ALA A 21 -16.16 -15.16 1.79
C ALA A 21 -16.09 -14.71 0.33
N ARG A 22 -17.20 -14.76 -0.37
CA ARG A 22 -17.32 -14.39 -1.80
C ARG A 22 -16.84 -12.98 -2.09
N TRP A 23 -16.99 -12.08 -1.13
CA TRP A 23 -16.60 -10.68 -1.29
C TRP A 23 -15.11 -10.50 -1.57
N ARG A 24 -14.25 -11.41 -1.07
CA ARG A 24 -12.80 -11.36 -1.28
C ARG A 24 -12.38 -11.63 -2.72
N GLU A 25 -13.29 -12.19 -3.53
CA GLU A 25 -13.08 -12.41 -4.97
C GLU A 25 -13.85 -11.44 -5.86
N GLY A 26 -14.53 -10.45 -5.30
CA GLY A 26 -15.25 -9.42 -6.05
C GLY A 26 -14.32 -8.52 -6.88
N LEU A 27 -14.85 -7.88 -7.92
CA LEU A 27 -14.16 -6.83 -8.66
C LEU A 27 -14.46 -5.48 -8.04
N VAL A 28 -13.43 -4.68 -7.82
CA VAL A 28 -13.53 -3.48 -6.99
C VAL A 28 -13.29 -2.21 -7.80
N THR A 29 -14.06 -1.16 -7.48
CA THR A 29 -13.86 0.18 -8.02
C THR A 29 -14.27 1.25 -7.00
N GLY A 30 -13.73 2.47 -7.12
CA GLY A 30 -13.96 3.54 -6.17
C GLY A 30 -13.43 4.89 -6.64
N ASN A 31 -13.67 5.91 -5.83
CA ASN A 31 -13.25 7.28 -6.13
C ASN A 31 -12.43 7.95 -5.01
N GLY A 32 -12.06 7.18 -3.98
CA GLY A 32 -11.35 7.68 -2.78
C GLY A 32 -12.28 8.10 -1.64
N SER A 33 -13.59 8.26 -1.87
CA SER A 33 -14.60 8.54 -0.86
C SER A 33 -15.58 7.37 -0.71
N MET A 34 -16.03 6.82 -1.81
CA MET A 34 -16.89 5.63 -1.88
C MET A 34 -16.23 4.54 -2.71
N GLY A 35 -16.48 3.30 -2.36
CA GLY A 35 -16.06 2.13 -3.10
C GLY A 35 -17.14 1.08 -3.18
N VAL A 36 -17.06 0.26 -4.22
CA VAL A 36 -17.96 -0.87 -4.43
C VAL A 36 -17.16 -2.13 -4.73
N ASN A 37 -17.68 -3.25 -4.25
CA ASN A 37 -17.16 -4.59 -4.50
C ASN A 37 -18.25 -5.43 -5.17
N VAL A 38 -18.01 -5.85 -6.42
CA VAL A 38 -19.00 -6.48 -7.31
C VAL A 38 -18.75 -7.98 -7.38
N LEU A 39 -19.66 -8.80 -6.88
CA LEU A 39 -19.49 -10.26 -6.86
C LEU A 39 -19.67 -10.89 -8.26
N GLY A 40 -20.53 -10.32 -9.09
CA GLY A 40 -20.72 -10.73 -10.47
C GLY A 40 -21.67 -11.91 -10.67
N SER A 41 -22.57 -12.19 -9.74
CA SER A 41 -23.57 -13.27 -9.89
C SER A 41 -24.66 -12.90 -10.88
N ALA A 42 -25.03 -13.79 -11.81
CA ALA A 42 -26.06 -13.54 -12.81
C ALA A 42 -27.47 -13.45 -12.20
N GLY A 43 -27.85 -14.40 -11.35
CA GLY A 43 -29.19 -14.49 -10.75
C GLY A 43 -29.36 -13.60 -9.53
N ARG A 44 -28.47 -13.71 -8.55
CA ARG A 44 -28.47 -12.89 -7.33
C ARG A 44 -27.14 -12.13 -7.24
N GLU A 45 -27.14 -10.90 -7.73
CA GLU A 45 -25.99 -10.01 -7.61
C GLU A 45 -25.98 -9.34 -6.25
N VAL A 46 -24.80 -9.25 -5.67
CA VAL A 46 -24.52 -8.48 -4.46
C VAL A 46 -23.40 -7.50 -4.78
N ILE A 47 -23.64 -6.23 -4.53
CA ILE A 47 -22.62 -5.17 -4.64
C ILE A 47 -22.47 -4.54 -3.27
N ILE A 48 -21.33 -4.78 -2.63
CA ILE A 48 -21.03 -4.23 -1.31
C ILE A 48 -20.57 -2.80 -1.48
N VAL A 49 -21.19 -1.88 -0.74
CA VAL A 49 -20.91 -0.45 -0.79
C VAL A 49 -20.16 -0.03 0.47
N ASN A 50 -19.07 0.71 0.30
CA ASN A 50 -18.25 1.25 1.37
C ASN A 50 -18.16 2.78 1.29
N HIS A 51 -17.92 3.42 2.45
CA HIS A 51 -17.62 4.83 2.58
C HIS A 51 -16.34 5.03 3.41
N ALA A 52 -15.49 5.98 3.03
CA ALA A 52 -14.18 6.20 3.65
C ALA A 52 -14.26 6.53 5.14
N ASP A 53 -15.36 7.13 5.59
CA ASP A 53 -15.53 7.60 6.97
C ASP A 53 -16.42 6.70 7.83
N LEU A 54 -16.90 5.55 7.32
CA LEU A 54 -17.72 4.65 8.11
C LEU A 54 -16.88 3.62 8.84
N PHE A 55 -16.85 3.74 10.16
CA PHE A 55 -16.16 2.82 11.06
C PHE A 55 -17.05 2.42 12.22
N TRP A 56 -16.88 1.20 12.72
CA TRP A 56 -17.16 0.93 14.11
C TRP A 56 -16.12 1.64 14.96
N GLN A 57 -16.58 2.56 15.79
CA GLN A 57 -15.67 3.44 16.55
C GLN A 57 -15.07 2.69 17.72
N GLY A 58 -13.76 2.58 17.73
CA GLY A 58 -13.00 2.19 18.89
C GLY A 58 -13.00 3.30 19.95
N LYS A 59 -12.21 3.11 20.98
CA LYS A 59 -12.10 4.05 22.09
C LYS A 59 -10.66 4.45 22.31
N ALA A 60 -10.39 5.75 22.30
CA ALA A 60 -9.16 6.30 22.84
C ALA A 60 -9.25 6.33 24.37
N GLY A 61 -8.25 5.86 25.04
CA GLY A 61 -8.12 6.00 26.49
C GLY A 61 -7.35 7.27 26.86
N VAL A 62 -7.24 7.57 28.14
CA VAL A 62 -6.28 8.56 28.65
C VAL A 62 -4.99 7.82 28.94
N LEU A 63 -3.94 8.05 28.16
CA LEU A 63 -2.65 7.36 28.34
C LEU A 63 -2.04 7.72 29.71
N PRO A 64 -1.84 6.77 30.62
CA PRO A 64 -1.22 7.03 31.89
C PRO A 64 0.30 7.11 31.77
N ASP A 65 0.94 7.79 32.73
CA ASP A 65 2.39 7.77 32.84
C ASP A 65 2.86 6.46 33.49
N VAL A 66 3.68 5.71 32.73
CA VAL A 66 4.32 4.45 33.13
C VAL A 66 5.83 4.49 32.95
N SER A 67 6.41 5.66 32.66
CA SER A 67 7.83 5.85 32.37
C SER A 67 8.76 5.38 33.48
N ASP A 68 8.31 5.42 34.75
CA ASP A 68 9.04 4.89 35.88
C ASP A 68 9.30 3.39 35.82
N LYS A 69 8.56 2.64 34.95
CA LYS A 69 8.69 1.19 34.77
C LYS A 69 9.80 0.80 33.80
N VAL A 70 10.27 1.72 32.97
CA VAL A 70 11.30 1.44 31.93
C VAL A 70 12.55 0.78 32.51
N LYS A 71 13.00 1.19 33.73
CA LYS A 71 14.12 0.55 34.43
C LYS A 71 13.92 -0.96 34.66
N ASN A 72 12.67 -1.42 34.77
CA ASN A 72 12.37 -2.85 34.93
C ASN A 72 12.56 -3.62 33.63
N ILE A 73 12.45 -2.99 32.47
CA ILE A 73 12.77 -3.62 31.18
C ILE A 73 14.24 -4.03 31.17
N VAL A 74 15.15 -3.09 31.48
CA VAL A 74 16.59 -3.34 31.53
C VAL A 74 16.92 -4.41 32.58
N LYS A 75 16.38 -4.28 33.80
CA LYS A 75 16.59 -5.26 34.86
C LYS A 75 16.16 -6.67 34.44
N ASN A 76 15.00 -6.80 33.81
CA ASN A 76 14.50 -8.12 33.37
C ASN A 76 15.35 -8.70 32.24
N LEU A 77 15.87 -7.86 31.32
CA LEU A 77 16.81 -8.30 30.29
C LEU A 77 18.12 -8.81 30.93
N ASP A 78 18.67 -8.10 31.92
CA ASP A 78 19.88 -8.47 32.64
C ASP A 78 19.72 -9.80 33.43
N THR A 79 18.51 -10.07 33.92
CA THR A 79 18.17 -11.29 34.65
C THR A 79 17.62 -12.41 33.76
N LEU A 80 17.68 -12.25 32.44
CA LEU A 80 17.19 -13.19 31.44
C LEU A 80 15.66 -13.48 31.53
N SER A 81 14.90 -12.59 32.17
CA SER A 81 13.42 -12.66 32.23
C SER A 81 12.80 -11.94 31.04
N TYR A 82 13.05 -12.46 29.83
CA TYR A 82 12.72 -11.79 28.59
C TYR A 82 11.24 -11.51 28.38
N LYS A 83 10.37 -12.47 28.75
CA LYS A 83 8.93 -12.30 28.69
C LYS A 83 8.44 -11.17 29.59
N ASP A 84 8.99 -11.10 30.80
CA ASP A 84 8.67 -10.02 31.72
C ASP A 84 9.18 -8.68 31.21
N ALA A 85 10.39 -8.63 30.58
CA ALA A 85 10.93 -7.43 29.97
C ALA A 85 9.99 -6.88 28.88
N GLU A 86 9.51 -7.74 27.97
CA GLU A 86 8.61 -7.34 26.88
C GLU A 86 7.25 -6.85 27.37
N THR A 87 6.72 -7.46 28.43
CA THR A 87 5.37 -7.16 28.94
C THR A 87 5.33 -6.08 30.02
N VAL A 88 6.46 -5.49 30.44
CA VAL A 88 6.53 -4.47 31.50
C VAL A 88 5.54 -3.33 31.27
N LEU A 89 5.58 -2.71 30.07
CA LEU A 89 4.71 -1.57 29.77
C LEU A 89 3.26 -2.00 29.59
N THR A 90 3.01 -3.11 28.90
CA THR A 90 1.67 -3.71 28.75
C THR A 90 1.01 -3.92 30.11
N ASN A 91 1.72 -4.58 31.04
CA ASN A 91 1.21 -4.86 32.39
C ASN A 91 0.96 -3.58 33.18
N ALA A 92 1.85 -2.58 33.07
CA ALA A 92 1.69 -1.31 33.75
C ALA A 92 0.51 -0.49 33.23
N LEU A 93 0.30 -0.46 31.90
CA LEU A 93 -0.85 0.19 31.26
C LEU A 93 -2.16 -0.49 31.65
N ASN A 94 -2.21 -1.80 31.59
CA ASN A 94 -3.39 -2.60 31.97
C ASN A 94 -3.75 -2.41 33.45
N ALA A 95 -2.74 -2.37 34.37
CA ALA A 95 -2.95 -2.11 35.78
C ALA A 95 -3.54 -0.72 36.06
N LYS A 96 -3.29 0.26 35.19
CA LYS A 96 -3.89 1.59 35.21
C LYS A 96 -5.17 1.70 34.34
N ASN A 97 -5.74 0.57 33.93
CA ASN A 97 -6.98 0.44 33.15
C ASN A 97 -6.94 1.19 31.80
N TYR A 98 -5.77 1.29 31.17
CA TYR A 98 -5.65 1.77 29.79
C TYR A 98 -6.03 0.65 28.83
N LYS A 99 -7.21 0.74 28.23
CA LYS A 99 -7.79 -0.25 27.33
C LYS A 99 -8.29 0.43 26.06
N PRO A 100 -7.39 0.86 25.19
CA PRO A 100 -7.78 1.47 23.93
C PRO A 100 -8.31 0.39 22.97
N GLU A 101 -9.17 0.80 22.05
CA GLU A 101 -9.70 -0.02 20.97
C GLU A 101 -9.53 0.71 19.63
N CYS A 102 -9.03 0.03 18.60
CA CYS A 102 -8.92 0.59 17.26
C CYS A 102 -10.27 0.69 16.56
N ASN A 103 -10.36 1.55 15.55
CA ASN A 103 -11.49 1.60 14.63
C ASN A 103 -11.48 0.40 13.67
N TYR A 104 -12.67 -0.07 13.28
CA TYR A 104 -12.82 -1.08 12.22
C TYR A 104 -13.67 -0.52 11.09
N PRO A 105 -13.23 -0.59 9.81
CA PRO A 105 -14.05 -0.15 8.69
C PRO A 105 -15.29 -1.02 8.57
N LEU A 106 -16.43 -0.39 8.33
CA LEU A 106 -17.72 -1.07 8.14
C LEU A 106 -18.20 -0.92 6.69
N PRO A 107 -18.82 -1.98 6.10
CA PRO A 107 -19.60 -1.80 4.89
C PRO A 107 -20.86 -0.95 5.20
N VAL A 108 -21.22 -0.05 4.28
CA VAL A 108 -22.43 0.78 4.41
C VAL A 108 -23.69 -0.06 4.21
N CYS A 109 -23.72 -0.80 3.10
CA CYS A 109 -24.87 -1.61 2.71
C CYS A 109 -24.51 -2.53 1.53
N ASP A 110 -25.45 -3.42 1.17
CA ASP A 110 -25.44 -4.21 -0.05
C ASP A 110 -26.53 -3.74 -1.02
N PHE A 111 -26.18 -3.57 -2.30
CA PHE A 111 -27.20 -3.54 -3.36
C PHE A 111 -27.50 -4.99 -3.75
N LEU A 112 -28.77 -5.37 -3.58
CA LEU A 112 -29.25 -6.70 -3.93
C LEU A 112 -30.09 -6.62 -5.21
N ILE A 113 -29.62 -7.33 -6.25
CA ILE A 113 -30.33 -7.42 -7.52
C ILE A 113 -30.65 -8.89 -7.78
N THR A 114 -31.97 -9.21 -7.77
CA THR A 114 -32.45 -10.56 -8.04
C THR A 114 -33.07 -10.62 -9.43
N THR A 115 -32.39 -11.29 -10.34
CA THR A 115 -32.80 -11.46 -11.73
C THR A 115 -33.31 -12.88 -11.93
N PRO A 116 -34.52 -13.11 -12.44
CA PRO A 116 -35.00 -14.44 -12.77
C PRO A 116 -34.16 -15.02 -13.90
N ILE A 117 -33.49 -16.13 -13.64
CA ILE A 117 -32.75 -16.92 -14.64
C ILE A 117 -33.67 -18.09 -15.07
N GLU A 118 -33.99 -18.17 -16.36
CA GLU A 118 -34.93 -19.17 -16.85
C GLU A 118 -34.21 -20.46 -17.30
N ASN A 119 -32.91 -20.36 -17.66
CA ASN A 119 -32.10 -21.48 -18.09
C ASN A 119 -30.68 -21.40 -17.55
N SER A 120 -29.78 -22.18 -18.13
CA SER A 120 -28.36 -22.09 -17.82
C SER A 120 -27.75 -20.80 -18.37
N VAL A 121 -26.98 -20.12 -17.55
CA VAL A 121 -26.19 -18.97 -17.94
C VAL A 121 -25.02 -19.42 -18.84
N THR A 122 -24.88 -18.77 -19.98
CA THR A 122 -23.79 -19.02 -20.94
C THR A 122 -23.02 -17.75 -21.26
N GLU A 123 -21.84 -17.88 -21.89
CA GLU A 123 -20.96 -16.76 -22.27
C GLU A 123 -20.73 -15.76 -21.12
N TYR A 124 -20.61 -16.29 -19.89
CA TYR A 124 -20.38 -15.45 -18.72
C TYR A 124 -18.98 -14.80 -18.75
N SER A 125 -18.94 -13.53 -18.42
CA SER A 125 -17.69 -12.83 -18.08
C SER A 125 -17.93 -11.65 -17.15
N ARG A 126 -16.95 -11.41 -16.29
CA ARG A 126 -16.83 -10.13 -15.58
C ARG A 126 -15.49 -9.49 -15.94
N SER A 127 -15.45 -8.18 -15.95
CA SER A 127 -14.24 -7.46 -16.33
C SER A 127 -14.15 -6.11 -15.64
N ILE A 128 -12.94 -5.62 -15.53
CA ILE A 128 -12.67 -4.27 -15.08
C ILE A 128 -11.76 -3.57 -16.06
N ASN A 129 -12.13 -2.36 -16.45
CA ASN A 129 -11.27 -1.45 -17.21
C ASN A 129 -10.50 -0.59 -16.21
N LEU A 130 -9.21 -0.82 -16.06
CA LEU A 130 -8.35 -0.15 -15.08
C LEU A 130 -8.20 1.36 -15.35
N GLU A 131 -8.35 1.81 -16.60
CA GLU A 131 -8.24 3.23 -16.96
C GLU A 131 -9.48 4.04 -16.56
N SER A 132 -10.67 3.44 -16.67
CA SER A 132 -11.94 4.08 -16.31
C SER A 132 -12.51 3.62 -14.98
N GLY A 133 -11.93 2.61 -14.33
CA GLY A 133 -12.53 2.00 -13.14
C GLY A 133 -13.88 1.32 -13.38
N GLU A 134 -14.31 1.14 -14.63
CA GLU A 134 -15.61 0.55 -14.96
C GLU A 134 -15.56 -0.97 -14.79
N VAL A 135 -16.44 -1.53 -13.98
CA VAL A 135 -16.67 -2.97 -13.82
C VAL A 135 -17.88 -3.38 -14.66
N LYS A 136 -17.72 -4.47 -15.41
CA LYS A 136 -18.80 -5.06 -16.22
C LYS A 136 -19.03 -6.52 -15.86
N VAL A 137 -20.31 -6.93 -15.89
CA VAL A 137 -20.75 -8.32 -15.81
C VAL A 137 -21.64 -8.62 -17.00
N ASN A 138 -21.23 -9.56 -17.83
CA ASN A 138 -21.93 -9.94 -19.06
C ASN A 138 -22.28 -11.43 -19.01
N TYR A 139 -23.47 -11.79 -19.45
CA TYR A 139 -23.89 -13.17 -19.58
C TYR A 139 -25.02 -13.32 -20.63
N ARG A 140 -25.28 -14.56 -21.05
CA ARG A 140 -26.47 -14.88 -21.83
C ARG A 140 -27.41 -15.79 -21.06
N ASP A 141 -28.70 -15.49 -21.17
CA ASP A 141 -29.82 -16.36 -20.77
C ASP A 141 -30.75 -16.50 -21.97
N ARG A 142 -31.01 -17.73 -22.44
CA ARG A 142 -31.78 -18.05 -23.66
C ARG A 142 -31.32 -17.28 -24.92
N GLY A 143 -30.00 -17.15 -25.09
CA GLY A 143 -29.43 -16.47 -26.26
C GLY A 143 -29.47 -14.95 -26.22
N VAL A 144 -30.17 -14.33 -25.25
CA VAL A 144 -30.19 -12.87 -25.03
C VAL A 144 -29.02 -12.47 -24.15
N LYS A 145 -28.27 -11.49 -24.58
CA LYS A 145 -27.15 -10.94 -23.81
C LYS A 145 -27.65 -9.89 -22.80
N PHE A 146 -27.21 -10.02 -21.57
CA PHE A 146 -27.42 -9.06 -20.48
C PHE A 146 -26.09 -8.40 -20.13
N ASP A 147 -26.11 -7.09 -19.98
CA ASP A 147 -24.97 -6.26 -19.63
C ASP A 147 -25.29 -5.49 -18.34
N ARG A 148 -24.37 -5.56 -17.37
CA ARG A 148 -24.37 -4.75 -16.14
C ARG A 148 -23.06 -4.00 -16.09
N SER A 149 -23.10 -2.71 -15.86
CA SER A 149 -21.93 -1.83 -15.83
C SER A 149 -21.99 -0.89 -14.64
N ILE A 150 -20.90 -0.80 -13.87
CA ILE A 150 -20.84 0.04 -12.68
C ILE A 150 -19.49 0.75 -12.57
N PHE A 151 -19.52 1.98 -12.08
CA PHE A 151 -18.35 2.74 -11.63
C PHE A 151 -18.74 3.72 -10.53
N VAL A 152 -17.74 4.26 -9.81
CA VAL A 152 -17.94 5.32 -8.80
C VAL A 152 -17.41 6.62 -9.35
N SER A 153 -18.32 7.56 -9.67
CA SER A 153 -17.99 8.82 -10.33
C SER A 153 -17.15 9.73 -9.44
N ARG A 154 -16.01 10.22 -9.97
CA ARG A 154 -15.20 11.27 -9.34
C ARG A 154 -15.80 12.65 -9.53
N GLN A 155 -16.52 12.87 -10.63
CA GLN A 155 -17.11 14.19 -10.95
C GLN A 155 -18.29 14.53 -10.04
N ASN A 156 -19.17 13.53 -9.80
CA ASN A 156 -20.43 13.75 -9.09
C ASN A 156 -20.49 13.08 -7.72
N ASN A 157 -19.40 12.43 -7.30
CA ASN A 157 -19.36 11.59 -6.10
C ASN A 157 -20.60 10.66 -6.00
N THR A 158 -20.80 9.82 -7.02
CA THR A 158 -22.01 9.01 -7.21
C THR A 158 -21.64 7.63 -7.71
N ILE A 159 -22.25 6.59 -7.14
CA ILE A 159 -22.23 5.24 -7.70
C ILE A 159 -23.18 5.22 -8.88
N VAL A 160 -22.70 4.84 -10.06
CA VAL A 160 -23.46 4.81 -11.32
C VAL A 160 -23.52 3.37 -11.80
N TYR A 161 -24.72 2.79 -11.80
CA TYR A 161 -24.92 1.39 -12.17
C TYR A 161 -26.02 1.28 -13.24
N GLU A 162 -25.72 0.64 -14.35
CA GLU A 162 -26.61 0.43 -15.47
C GLU A 162 -26.83 -1.06 -15.76
N LEU A 163 -28.09 -1.42 -15.99
CA LEU A 163 -28.51 -2.75 -16.46
C LEU A 163 -29.22 -2.59 -17.79
N SER A 164 -28.83 -3.42 -18.78
CA SER A 164 -29.42 -3.45 -20.12
C SER A 164 -29.38 -4.83 -20.72
N SER A 165 -30.15 -5.04 -21.79
CA SER A 165 -30.12 -6.27 -22.58
C SER A 165 -30.03 -5.97 -24.07
N ASN A 166 -29.47 -6.91 -24.82
CA ASN A 166 -29.39 -6.85 -26.26
C ASN A 166 -30.30 -7.93 -26.86
N GLY A 167 -31.48 -7.53 -27.32
CA GLY A 167 -32.44 -8.45 -27.98
C GLY A 167 -33.89 -8.21 -27.62
N SER A 168 -34.73 -9.20 -27.92
CA SER A 168 -36.16 -9.15 -27.71
C SER A 168 -36.58 -9.26 -26.24
N LYS A 169 -35.76 -9.85 -25.39
CA LYS A 169 -36.00 -10.00 -23.96
C LYS A 169 -35.52 -8.76 -23.23
N LYS A 170 -36.41 -8.15 -22.51
CA LYS A 170 -36.14 -6.94 -21.73
C LYS A 170 -35.60 -7.28 -20.33
N VAL A 171 -35.00 -6.29 -19.68
CA VAL A 171 -34.46 -6.41 -18.33
C VAL A 171 -35.61 -6.50 -17.30
N SER A 172 -35.56 -7.53 -16.45
CA SER A 172 -36.52 -7.69 -15.35
C SER A 172 -35.75 -8.15 -14.09
N PHE A 173 -35.93 -7.45 -12.97
CA PHE A 173 -35.26 -7.77 -11.70
C PHE A 173 -35.92 -7.07 -10.52
N ASP A 174 -35.70 -7.57 -9.33
CA ASP A 174 -35.96 -6.87 -8.08
C ASP A 174 -34.68 -6.17 -7.60
N PHE A 175 -34.81 -4.91 -7.12
CA PHE A 175 -33.74 -4.13 -6.53
C PHE A 175 -34.10 -3.67 -5.13
N THR A 176 -33.24 -3.91 -4.16
CA THR A 176 -33.30 -3.34 -2.81
C THR A 176 -31.90 -3.03 -2.29
N ILE A 177 -31.85 -2.28 -1.20
CA ILE A 177 -30.65 -2.07 -0.41
C ILE A 177 -30.85 -2.75 0.95
N SER A 178 -29.86 -3.46 1.43
CA SER A 178 -29.92 -4.12 2.73
C SER A 178 -28.67 -3.88 3.55
N MET A 179 -28.77 -4.11 4.83
CA MET A 179 -27.59 -4.32 5.66
C MET A 179 -26.75 -5.45 5.07
N HIS A 180 -25.41 -5.29 5.14
CA HIS A 180 -24.50 -6.35 4.70
C HIS A 180 -24.72 -7.65 5.49
N ASP A 181 -24.68 -8.78 4.79
CA ASP A 181 -24.90 -10.09 5.40
C ASP A 181 -23.73 -10.50 6.31
N THR A 182 -24.00 -10.66 7.60
CA THR A 182 -23.02 -11.05 8.62
C THR A 182 -22.81 -12.55 8.73
N THR A 183 -23.68 -13.37 8.13
CA THR A 183 -23.69 -14.83 8.36
C THR A 183 -22.49 -15.57 7.75
N ASN A 184 -21.74 -14.93 6.88
CA ASN A 184 -20.56 -15.48 6.23
C ASN A 184 -19.21 -14.96 6.83
N ASN A 185 -19.26 -14.29 7.98
CA ASN A 185 -18.05 -13.88 8.72
C ASN A 185 -17.39 -15.10 9.38
N ARG A 186 -16.74 -15.93 8.59
CA ARG A 186 -15.84 -16.99 9.08
C ARG A 186 -14.45 -16.49 9.37
N THR A 187 -14.31 -15.44 10.17
CA THR A 187 -13.04 -15.14 10.79
C THR A 187 -12.92 -15.99 12.04
N ALA A 188 -12.06 -17.00 12.00
CA ALA A 188 -12.02 -18.14 12.90
C ALA A 188 -11.74 -17.83 14.39
N ASN A 189 -11.60 -16.59 14.81
CA ASN A 189 -11.24 -16.20 16.18
C ASN A 189 -12.08 -15.06 16.77
N PHE A 190 -13.17 -14.66 16.14
CA PHE A 190 -14.06 -13.66 16.72
C PHE A 190 -15.35 -14.34 17.13
N GLU A 191 -15.55 -14.43 18.44
CA GLU A 191 -16.85 -14.69 19.07
C GLU A 191 -17.92 -13.83 18.41
N ASN A 192 -19.12 -14.34 18.27
CA ASN A 192 -20.28 -13.71 17.65
C ASN A 192 -20.29 -12.19 17.88
N PHE A 193 -19.82 -11.43 16.90
CA PHE A 193 -19.92 -9.98 16.92
C PHE A 193 -21.35 -9.65 16.52
N ASP A 194 -22.17 -9.41 17.51
CA ASP A 194 -23.55 -8.99 17.31
C ASP A 194 -23.52 -7.51 16.89
N VAL A 195 -23.51 -7.28 15.58
CA VAL A 195 -23.56 -5.92 15.01
C VAL A 195 -25.00 -5.46 15.07
N ASN A 196 -25.34 -4.79 16.14
CA ASN A 196 -26.66 -4.18 16.30
C ASN A 196 -26.71 -2.80 15.64
N LEU A 197 -26.67 -2.78 14.31
CA LEU A 197 -26.91 -1.56 13.54
C LEU A 197 -28.42 -1.39 13.37
N ASN A 198 -29.00 -0.36 13.95
CA ASN A 198 -30.41 -0.02 13.76
C ASN A 198 -30.68 0.40 12.32
N CYS A 199 -30.83 -0.57 11.43
CA CYS A 199 -30.99 -0.35 10.00
C CYS A 199 -32.46 -0.34 9.57
N SER A 200 -32.78 0.49 8.62
CA SER A 200 -34.10 0.53 7.94
C SER A 200 -33.92 0.78 6.45
N VAL A 201 -34.81 0.18 5.67
CA VAL A 201 -34.94 0.43 4.22
C VAL A 201 -36.37 0.86 3.89
N LYS A 202 -36.50 1.83 3.01
CA LYS A 202 -37.83 2.26 2.50
C LYS A 202 -37.73 2.73 1.06
N THR A 203 -38.85 2.59 0.34
CA THR A 203 -38.99 3.23 -0.98
C THR A 203 -39.76 4.55 -0.85
N ASP A 204 -39.27 5.57 -1.54
CA ASP A 204 -39.90 6.89 -1.63
C ASP A 204 -39.80 7.39 -3.06
N LYS A 205 -40.96 7.60 -3.72
CA LYS A 205 -41.03 7.97 -5.15
C LYS A 205 -40.20 7.00 -6.03
N ASP A 206 -39.12 7.50 -6.61
CA ASP A 206 -38.16 6.78 -7.44
C ASP A 206 -36.85 6.44 -6.68
N PHE A 207 -36.88 6.54 -5.34
CA PHE A 207 -35.73 6.27 -4.48
C PHE A 207 -35.90 5.02 -3.63
N VAL A 208 -34.81 4.29 -3.42
CA VAL A 208 -34.62 3.37 -2.29
C VAL A 208 -33.68 4.05 -1.30
N VAL A 209 -34.13 4.17 -0.07
CA VAL A 209 -33.40 4.82 1.02
C VAL A 209 -33.04 3.81 2.10
N PHE A 210 -31.78 3.60 2.33
CA PHE A 210 -31.24 2.80 3.43
C PHE A 210 -30.62 3.73 4.46
N THR A 211 -30.93 3.54 5.73
CA THR A 211 -30.34 4.27 6.84
C THR A 211 -29.97 3.31 7.97
N GLY A 212 -28.87 3.58 8.62
CA GLY A 212 -28.40 2.87 9.81
C GLY A 212 -27.92 3.85 10.87
N ARG A 213 -27.83 3.37 12.08
CA ARG A 213 -27.19 4.07 13.20
C ARG A 213 -26.25 3.11 13.91
N ASN A 214 -25.01 3.52 14.04
CA ASN A 214 -23.96 2.79 14.75
C ASN A 214 -24.13 2.93 16.26
N ASP A 215 -23.47 2.09 17.05
CA ASP A 215 -23.57 2.07 18.53
C ASP A 215 -23.08 3.38 19.16
N ASP A 216 -22.14 4.08 18.52
CA ASP A 216 -21.66 5.40 18.96
C ASP A 216 -22.63 6.55 18.64
N GLY A 217 -23.76 6.26 18.02
CA GLY A 217 -24.78 7.23 17.59
C GLY A 217 -24.55 7.83 16.21
N THR A 218 -23.50 7.43 15.47
CA THR A 218 -23.23 7.86 14.10
C THR A 218 -24.34 7.42 13.16
N ASP A 219 -24.99 8.36 12.48
CA ASP A 219 -25.92 8.07 11.41
C ASP A 219 -25.18 7.83 10.10
N PHE A 220 -25.58 6.81 9.36
CA PHE A 220 -25.05 6.52 8.03
C PHE A 220 -26.15 5.99 7.10
N GLY A 221 -25.88 5.96 5.81
CA GLY A 221 -26.84 5.39 4.87
C GLY A 221 -26.48 5.55 3.42
N CYS A 222 -27.42 5.10 2.58
CA CYS A 222 -27.34 5.16 1.14
C CYS A 222 -28.69 5.55 0.54
N VAL A 223 -28.68 6.48 -0.41
CA VAL A 223 -29.84 6.89 -1.21
C VAL A 223 -29.60 6.49 -2.65
N ALA A 224 -30.45 5.65 -3.22
CA ALA A 224 -30.37 5.21 -4.60
C ALA A 224 -31.60 5.61 -5.40
N LYS A 225 -31.39 6.36 -6.49
CA LYS A 225 -32.42 6.72 -7.47
C LYS A 225 -32.46 5.70 -8.59
N VAL A 226 -33.67 5.23 -8.92
CA VAL A 226 -33.89 4.26 -10.01
C VAL A 226 -34.56 4.95 -11.18
N ILE A 227 -33.92 4.94 -12.35
CA ILE A 227 -34.38 5.54 -13.58
C ILE A 227 -34.58 4.44 -14.61
N CYS A 228 -35.83 4.19 -15.00
CA CYS A 228 -36.22 3.15 -15.92
C CYS A 228 -36.58 3.71 -17.29
N SER A 229 -36.02 3.11 -18.34
CA SER A 229 -36.41 3.40 -19.72
C SER A 229 -37.24 2.22 -20.25
N GLY A 230 -38.50 2.46 -20.57
CA GLY A 230 -39.46 1.40 -20.90
C GLY A 230 -39.86 0.56 -19.67
N GLY A 231 -40.73 -0.42 -19.88
CA GLY A 231 -41.16 -1.34 -18.84
C GLY A 231 -42.04 -0.73 -17.75
N VAL A 232 -42.19 -1.47 -16.66
CA VAL A 232 -43.05 -1.09 -15.52
C VAL A 232 -42.24 -1.24 -14.23
N ILE A 233 -42.31 -0.22 -13.36
CA ILE A 233 -41.81 -0.29 -11.99
C ILE A 233 -42.98 -0.44 -11.04
N THR A 234 -42.93 -1.48 -10.22
CA THR A 234 -43.79 -1.62 -9.05
C THR A 234 -42.95 -1.53 -7.79
N LYS A 235 -43.47 -0.92 -6.73
CA LYS A 235 -42.75 -0.77 -5.47
C LYS A 235 -43.52 -1.43 -4.31
N THR A 236 -42.73 -2.02 -3.43
CA THR A 236 -43.17 -2.39 -2.08
C THR A 236 -42.56 -1.39 -1.08
N ILE A 237 -42.73 -1.66 0.21
CA ILE A 237 -42.16 -0.79 1.25
C ILE A 237 -40.64 -0.69 1.19
N ASP A 238 -39.97 -1.74 0.71
CA ASP A 238 -38.49 -1.93 0.81
C ASP A 238 -37.78 -2.21 -0.52
N LYS A 239 -38.52 -2.42 -1.64
CA LYS A 239 -37.92 -2.77 -2.93
C LYS A 239 -38.67 -2.25 -4.13
N PHE A 240 -37.95 -2.15 -5.24
CA PHE A 240 -38.53 -1.99 -6.57
C PHE A 240 -38.49 -3.31 -7.35
N SER A 241 -39.61 -3.66 -7.98
CA SER A 241 -39.72 -4.72 -8.99
C SER A 241 -39.84 -4.06 -10.36
N ILE A 242 -38.83 -4.25 -11.18
CA ILE A 242 -38.76 -3.76 -12.55
C ILE A 242 -39.10 -4.90 -13.51
N LYS A 243 -40.01 -4.65 -14.44
CA LYS A 243 -40.40 -5.64 -15.46
C LYS A 243 -40.34 -5.05 -16.85
N ASN A 244 -39.70 -5.80 -17.76
CA ASN A 244 -39.65 -5.52 -19.19
C ASN A 244 -39.06 -4.13 -19.54
N ALA A 245 -38.05 -3.66 -18.81
CA ALA A 245 -37.33 -2.44 -19.10
C ALA A 245 -36.31 -2.61 -20.26
N ASP A 246 -36.14 -1.56 -21.08
CA ASP A 246 -35.08 -1.53 -22.06
C ASP A 246 -33.72 -1.34 -21.37
N ARG A 247 -33.70 -0.45 -20.41
CA ARG A 247 -32.51 -0.05 -19.65
C ARG A 247 -32.93 0.48 -18.28
N VAL A 248 -32.12 0.22 -17.29
CA VAL A 248 -32.29 0.78 -15.93
C VAL A 248 -30.99 1.39 -15.48
N LEU A 249 -31.03 2.67 -15.07
CA LEU A 249 -29.91 3.40 -14.49
C LEU A 249 -30.18 3.62 -13.01
N ILE A 250 -29.28 3.19 -12.15
CA ILE A 250 -29.31 3.41 -10.71
C ILE A 250 -28.18 4.37 -10.35
N LEU A 251 -28.53 5.48 -9.72
CA LEU A 251 -27.61 6.49 -9.22
C LEU A 251 -27.66 6.50 -7.69
N ALA A 252 -26.53 6.30 -7.01
CA ALA A 252 -26.56 6.23 -5.55
C ALA A 252 -25.44 7.05 -4.90
N LYS A 253 -25.74 7.59 -3.71
CA LYS A 253 -24.79 8.29 -2.83
C LYS A 253 -24.90 7.76 -1.41
N THR A 254 -23.78 7.75 -0.71
CA THR A 254 -23.70 7.38 0.71
C THR A 254 -23.47 8.61 1.58
N PHE A 255 -23.74 8.48 2.87
CA PHE A 255 -23.44 9.49 3.88
C PHE A 255 -23.05 8.85 5.21
N VAL A 256 -22.24 9.56 5.99
CA VAL A 256 -21.76 9.19 7.33
C VAL A 256 -21.68 10.46 8.18
N LEU A 257 -21.90 10.34 9.47
CA LEU A 257 -21.77 11.42 10.46
C LEU A 257 -22.74 12.61 10.29
N SER A 258 -23.83 12.45 9.59
CA SER A 258 -24.80 13.52 9.32
C SER A 258 -26.16 13.23 10.00
N GLN A 259 -26.95 14.29 10.22
CA GLN A 259 -28.36 14.13 10.59
C GLN A 259 -29.08 13.44 9.43
N LYS A 260 -29.50 12.18 9.64
CA LYS A 260 -29.94 11.29 8.56
C LYS A 260 -31.07 11.86 7.71
N ASP A 261 -32.13 12.42 8.34
CA ASP A 261 -33.33 12.85 7.61
C ASP A 261 -33.04 14.04 6.69
N LYS A 262 -32.30 15.05 7.18
CA LYS A 262 -31.87 16.18 6.38
C LYS A 262 -30.96 15.74 5.25
N LYS A 263 -29.98 14.86 5.54
CA LYS A 263 -29.03 14.37 4.54
C LYS A 263 -29.68 13.54 3.45
N VAL A 264 -30.66 12.69 3.80
CA VAL A 264 -31.45 11.94 2.81
C VAL A 264 -32.13 12.87 1.81
N MET A 265 -32.77 13.96 2.29
CA MET A 265 -33.44 14.93 1.41
C MET A 265 -32.42 15.63 0.48
N GLU A 266 -31.28 16.08 1.02
CA GLU A 266 -30.19 16.68 0.23
C GLU A 266 -29.71 15.73 -0.87
N LEU A 267 -29.45 14.46 -0.55
CA LEU A 267 -28.99 13.48 -1.52
C LEU A 267 -30.06 13.14 -2.58
N GLN A 268 -31.35 13.12 -2.22
CA GLN A 268 -32.44 12.98 -3.18
C GLN A 268 -32.50 14.14 -4.18
N GLU A 269 -32.27 15.36 -3.70
CA GLU A 269 -32.18 16.55 -4.55
C GLU A 269 -30.96 16.47 -5.48
N GLU A 270 -29.75 16.21 -4.92
CA GLU A 270 -28.52 16.08 -5.71
C GLU A 270 -28.66 15.02 -6.82
N LEU A 271 -29.18 13.83 -6.49
CA LEU A 271 -29.40 12.75 -7.45
C LEU A 271 -30.48 13.13 -8.50
N SER A 272 -31.43 13.98 -8.12
CA SER A 272 -32.47 14.45 -9.03
C SER A 272 -31.94 15.46 -10.07
N LEU A 273 -30.85 16.14 -9.78
CA LEU A 273 -30.20 17.06 -10.71
C LEU A 273 -29.35 16.31 -11.76
N ILE A 274 -28.95 15.07 -11.54
CA ILE A 274 -28.17 14.25 -12.50
C ILE A 274 -29.12 13.78 -13.61
N LYS A 275 -28.97 14.35 -14.82
CA LYS A 275 -29.81 14.01 -15.99
C LYS A 275 -29.04 13.34 -17.13
N LEU A 276 -27.72 13.18 -16.95
CA LEU A 276 -26.86 12.62 -17.98
C LEU A 276 -27.04 11.09 -18.08
N PRO A 277 -27.00 10.52 -19.29
CA PRO A 277 -26.98 9.09 -19.48
C PRO A 277 -25.64 8.48 -19.06
N TYR A 278 -25.63 7.17 -18.83
CA TYR A 278 -24.48 6.39 -18.37
C TYR A 278 -23.17 6.72 -19.09
N ASP A 279 -23.16 6.70 -20.42
CA ASP A 279 -21.96 6.91 -21.22
C ASP A 279 -21.34 8.31 -21.04
N LYS A 280 -22.17 9.33 -20.80
CA LYS A 280 -21.68 10.69 -20.52
C LYS A 280 -21.08 10.79 -19.13
N LEU A 281 -21.72 10.20 -18.12
CA LEU A 281 -21.21 10.12 -16.75
C LEU A 281 -19.88 9.36 -16.70
N LEU A 282 -19.78 8.24 -17.41
CA LEU A 282 -18.54 7.46 -17.52
C LEU A 282 -17.43 8.28 -18.18
N LYS A 283 -17.74 9.01 -19.24
CA LYS A 283 -16.75 9.85 -19.94
C LYS A 283 -16.19 10.94 -19.01
N GLU A 284 -17.05 11.66 -18.29
CA GLU A 284 -16.63 12.70 -17.34
C GLU A 284 -15.76 12.09 -16.22
N HIS A 285 -16.19 10.98 -15.66
CA HIS A 285 -15.44 10.25 -14.67
C HIS A 285 -14.05 9.82 -15.18
N THR A 286 -14.00 9.22 -16.38
CA THR A 286 -12.75 8.70 -16.96
C THR A 286 -11.70 9.80 -17.13
N ILE A 287 -12.08 11.02 -17.49
CA ILE A 287 -11.15 12.16 -17.61
C ILE A 287 -10.42 12.42 -16.27
N LEU A 288 -11.12 12.28 -15.16
CA LEU A 288 -10.54 12.49 -13.82
C LEU A 288 -9.79 11.25 -13.33
N HIS A 289 -10.37 10.06 -13.47
CA HIS A 289 -9.80 8.81 -12.98
C HIS A 289 -8.50 8.44 -13.74
N SER A 290 -8.48 8.63 -15.04
CA SER A 290 -7.31 8.33 -15.87
C SER A 290 -6.06 9.17 -15.50
N LYS A 291 -6.22 10.32 -14.84
CA LYS A 291 -5.08 11.10 -14.34
C LYS A 291 -4.26 10.34 -13.29
N PHE A 292 -4.89 9.48 -12.48
CA PHE A 292 -4.19 8.62 -11.53
C PHE A 292 -3.51 7.43 -12.22
N ILE A 293 -4.11 6.93 -13.31
CA ILE A 293 -3.63 5.74 -14.00
C ILE A 293 -2.54 6.07 -15.03
N ASN A 294 -2.68 7.17 -15.76
CA ASN A 294 -1.80 7.52 -16.87
C ASN A 294 -0.62 8.42 -16.46
N ASN A 295 -0.45 8.72 -15.16
CA ASN A 295 0.69 9.51 -14.68
C ASN A 295 2.04 8.85 -14.98
N THR A 296 2.13 7.54 -14.80
CA THR A 296 3.27 6.73 -15.22
C THR A 296 2.76 5.52 -16.00
N GLU A 297 3.51 5.11 -17.02
CA GLU A 297 3.18 3.92 -17.81
C GLU A 297 4.35 2.96 -17.76
N ILE A 298 4.10 1.69 -17.41
CA ILE A 298 5.03 0.59 -17.62
C ILE A 298 4.42 -0.34 -18.65
N ASN A 299 5.09 -0.50 -19.78
CA ASN A 299 4.68 -1.35 -20.88
C ASN A 299 5.74 -2.42 -21.09
N LEU A 300 5.43 -3.63 -20.70
CA LEU A 300 6.26 -4.81 -20.93
C LEU A 300 5.70 -5.50 -22.15
N VAL A 301 6.44 -5.52 -23.26
CA VAL A 301 5.98 -6.14 -24.51
C VAL A 301 5.95 -7.65 -24.33
N SER A 302 4.76 -8.17 -24.13
CA SER A 302 4.46 -9.57 -23.87
C SER A 302 3.26 -10.05 -24.70
N GLU A 303 3.06 -11.34 -24.78
CA GLU A 303 1.81 -11.90 -25.29
C GLU A 303 0.67 -11.56 -24.33
N ALA A 304 -0.44 -11.08 -24.85
CA ALA A 304 -1.60 -10.74 -24.04
C ALA A 304 -2.38 -12.01 -23.69
N TYR A 305 -2.73 -12.18 -22.42
CA TYR A 305 -3.77 -13.12 -22.02
C TYR A 305 -5.13 -12.40 -22.03
N ASP A 306 -6.07 -12.91 -22.81
CA ASP A 306 -7.44 -12.36 -22.83
C ASP A 306 -8.25 -12.77 -21.59
N ASN A 307 -7.76 -13.72 -20.80
CA ASN A 307 -8.45 -14.32 -19.66
C ASN A 307 -7.50 -14.46 -18.47
N ILE A 308 -7.84 -13.77 -17.39
CA ILE A 308 -7.03 -13.78 -16.14
C ILE A 308 -7.07 -15.13 -15.45
N ASN A 309 -8.21 -15.84 -15.45
CA ASN A 309 -8.28 -17.18 -14.84
C ASN A 309 -7.26 -18.14 -15.49
N LEU A 310 -7.08 -18.09 -16.82
CA LEU A 310 -6.09 -18.89 -17.52
C LEU A 310 -4.65 -18.44 -17.19
N ALA A 311 -4.41 -17.12 -17.08
CA ALA A 311 -3.10 -16.59 -16.70
C ALA A 311 -2.69 -17.05 -15.28
N LEU A 312 -3.64 -17.04 -14.34
CA LEU A 312 -3.42 -17.52 -12.97
C LEU A 312 -3.20 -19.03 -12.92
N LEU A 313 -3.98 -19.81 -13.68
CA LEU A 313 -3.78 -21.26 -13.76
C LEU A 313 -2.39 -21.61 -14.31
N ASN A 314 -1.96 -20.93 -15.35
CA ASN A 314 -0.63 -21.10 -15.92
C ASN A 314 0.47 -20.66 -14.94
N CYS A 315 0.24 -19.60 -14.17
CA CYS A 315 1.17 -19.12 -13.14
C CYS A 315 1.38 -20.13 -12.02
N LYS A 316 0.34 -20.88 -11.62
CA LYS A 316 0.46 -21.94 -10.60
C LYS A 316 1.40 -23.08 -11.06
N ALA A 317 1.38 -23.41 -12.34
CA ALA A 317 2.23 -24.46 -12.90
C ALA A 317 3.64 -23.97 -13.27
N ASN A 318 3.79 -22.68 -13.61
CA ASN A 318 5.02 -22.09 -14.13
C ASN A 318 5.32 -20.77 -13.38
N GLU A 319 6.40 -20.09 -13.80
CA GLU A 319 6.66 -18.72 -13.35
C GLU A 319 5.60 -17.75 -13.92
N PRO A 320 5.32 -16.62 -13.20
CA PRO A 320 4.40 -15.59 -13.69
C PRO A 320 4.84 -15.06 -15.04
N SER A 321 3.92 -15.02 -16.00
CA SER A 321 4.23 -14.42 -17.29
C SER A 321 4.47 -12.92 -17.15
N VAL A 322 5.30 -12.36 -18.04
CA VAL A 322 5.54 -10.90 -18.10
C VAL A 322 4.23 -10.12 -18.24
N SER A 323 3.25 -10.69 -18.96
CA SER A 323 1.90 -10.11 -19.09
C SER A 323 1.17 -10.06 -17.75
N LEU A 324 1.26 -11.10 -16.94
CA LEU A 324 0.64 -11.11 -15.61
C LEU A 324 1.32 -10.08 -14.67
N ILE A 325 2.65 -10.00 -14.69
CA ILE A 325 3.41 -8.99 -13.91
C ILE A 325 2.97 -7.57 -14.30
N GLU A 326 2.83 -7.28 -15.60
CA GLU A 326 2.32 -5.98 -16.06
C GLU A 326 0.89 -5.71 -15.56
N LYS A 327 0.01 -6.70 -15.60
CA LYS A 327 -1.36 -6.57 -15.11
C LYS A 327 -1.40 -6.37 -13.59
N MET A 328 -0.55 -7.03 -12.82
CA MET A 328 -0.41 -6.80 -11.37
C MET A 328 0.05 -5.36 -11.08
N TYR A 329 1.00 -4.82 -11.83
CA TYR A 329 1.40 -3.42 -11.72
C TYR A 329 0.22 -2.47 -12.01
N MET A 330 -0.50 -2.67 -13.10
CA MET A 330 -1.65 -1.84 -13.45
C MET A 330 -2.78 -1.96 -12.43
N TYR A 331 -2.99 -3.16 -11.88
CA TYR A 331 -4.01 -3.39 -10.86
C TYR A 331 -3.65 -2.72 -9.52
N GLY A 332 -2.38 -2.76 -9.10
CA GLY A 332 -1.92 -2.01 -7.92
C GLY A 332 -2.17 -0.50 -8.05
N LYS A 333 -1.92 0.08 -9.21
CA LYS A 333 -2.25 1.49 -9.49
C LYS A 333 -3.76 1.76 -9.44
N HIS A 334 -4.57 0.86 -9.97
CA HIS A 334 -6.03 0.98 -9.91
C HIS A 334 -6.53 0.95 -8.46
N LEU A 335 -6.04 0.02 -7.64
CA LEU A 335 -6.41 -0.07 -6.23
C LEU A 335 -6.04 1.21 -5.47
N PHE A 336 -4.85 1.75 -5.71
CA PHE A 336 -4.48 3.05 -5.15
C PHE A 336 -5.41 4.17 -5.62
N ALA A 337 -5.65 4.28 -6.92
CA ALA A 337 -6.53 5.30 -7.46
C ALA A 337 -7.93 5.24 -6.85
N CYS A 338 -8.50 4.05 -6.70
CA CYS A 338 -9.84 3.86 -6.16
C CYS A 338 -9.93 4.11 -4.64
N SER A 339 -8.83 3.94 -3.90
CA SER A 339 -8.79 4.05 -2.44
C SER A 339 -8.16 5.34 -1.93
N CYS A 340 -7.41 6.05 -2.78
CA CYS A 340 -6.71 7.28 -2.40
C CYS A 340 -7.72 8.41 -2.11
N GLY A 341 -7.75 8.80 -0.85
CA GLY A 341 -8.52 9.90 -0.27
C GLY A 341 -7.77 10.42 0.95
N ASN A 342 -8.46 11.06 1.87
CA ASN A 342 -7.85 11.57 3.11
C ASN A 342 -7.36 10.46 4.04
N LYS A 343 -7.99 9.28 3.97
CA LYS A 343 -7.60 8.08 4.73
C LYS A 343 -7.64 6.88 3.79
N ILE A 344 -6.67 5.97 3.90
CA ILE A 344 -6.70 4.67 3.22
C ILE A 344 -6.88 3.60 4.28
N ASN A 345 -7.83 2.69 4.07
CA ASN A 345 -8.02 1.51 4.90
C ASN A 345 -7.18 0.33 4.38
N PRO A 346 -6.83 -0.67 5.21
CA PRO A 346 -6.07 -1.84 4.77
C PRO A 346 -6.75 -2.59 3.60
N THR A 347 -8.08 -2.66 3.62
CA THR A 347 -8.92 -3.25 2.57
C THR A 347 -9.28 -2.28 1.45
N GLY A 348 -8.74 -1.05 1.46
CA GLY A 348 -9.22 0.04 0.63
C GLY A 348 -10.65 0.43 0.99
N LEU A 349 -11.47 0.70 -0.03
CA LEU A 349 -12.91 0.97 0.11
C LEU A 349 -13.76 -0.24 -0.34
N PHE A 350 -13.33 -1.47 0.03
CA PHE A 350 -13.88 -2.69 -0.56
C PHE A 350 -14.18 -3.76 0.50
N ASN A 351 -14.24 -3.35 1.75
CA ASN A 351 -14.45 -4.24 2.88
C ASN A 351 -15.83 -4.93 2.84
N GLY A 352 -15.86 -6.23 3.17
CA GLY A 352 -17.06 -7.02 3.31
C GLY A 352 -17.12 -7.75 4.67
N ASP A 353 -16.36 -7.30 5.67
CA ASP A 353 -16.41 -7.82 7.04
C ASP A 353 -16.81 -6.70 8.00
N TYR A 354 -17.57 -7.01 9.04
CA TYR A 354 -17.92 -6.04 10.09
C TYR A 354 -16.80 -5.81 11.09
N LYS A 355 -16.06 -6.84 11.43
CA LYS A 355 -14.82 -6.75 12.21
C LYS A 355 -13.70 -7.36 11.39
N ALA A 356 -13.11 -6.55 10.53
CA ALA A 356 -12.03 -7.00 9.69
C ALA A 356 -10.84 -7.50 10.54
N TYR A 357 -10.10 -8.47 10.00
CA TYR A 357 -8.88 -8.98 10.64
C TYR A 357 -7.87 -7.86 10.94
N ARG A 358 -7.82 -6.85 10.07
CA ARG A 358 -7.05 -5.62 10.26
C ARG A 358 -8.01 -4.46 10.54
N SER A 359 -7.80 -3.79 11.67
CA SER A 359 -8.61 -2.65 12.09
C SER A 359 -8.33 -1.39 11.27
N THR A 360 -7.11 -0.89 11.37
CA THR A 360 -6.62 0.31 10.68
C THR A 360 -5.31 -0.02 9.97
N VAL A 361 -4.83 0.90 9.13
CA VAL A 361 -3.50 0.77 8.51
C VAL A 361 -2.42 0.85 9.58
N GLU A 362 -1.51 -0.13 9.57
CA GLU A 362 -0.33 -0.08 10.41
C GLU A 362 0.62 1.02 9.90
N ASN A 363 1.08 1.88 10.79
CA ASN A 363 2.04 2.95 10.48
C ASN A 363 3.43 2.40 10.11
N TYR A 364 3.70 1.13 10.44
CA TYR A 364 4.95 0.43 10.18
C TYR A 364 4.82 -0.45 8.93
N LEU A 365 5.62 -0.22 7.91
CA LEU A 365 5.73 -0.93 6.63
C LEU A 365 4.44 -0.99 5.78
N GLN A 366 3.27 -1.24 6.36
CA GLN A 366 2.02 -1.28 5.59
C GLN A 366 1.71 0.08 4.95
N LEU A 367 1.88 1.16 5.72
CA LEU A 367 1.70 2.51 5.22
C LEU A 367 2.67 2.85 4.09
N GLN A 368 3.94 2.46 4.23
CA GLN A 368 4.96 2.70 3.22
C GLN A 368 4.66 1.93 1.92
N ARG A 369 4.21 0.69 2.00
CA ARG A 369 3.77 -0.08 0.82
C ARG A 369 2.60 0.59 0.10
N LEU A 370 1.67 1.21 0.84
CA LEU A 370 0.54 1.93 0.25
C LEU A 370 0.94 3.19 -0.52
N TYR A 371 1.94 3.93 -0.05
CA TYR A 371 2.21 5.28 -0.56
C TYR A 371 3.50 5.45 -1.37
N ASN A 372 4.55 4.65 -1.12
CA ASN A 372 5.89 4.92 -1.68
C ASN A 372 5.94 4.89 -3.20
N PHE A 373 5.13 4.05 -3.87
CA PHE A 373 5.11 4.06 -5.33
C PHE A 373 4.63 5.40 -5.89
N GLY A 374 3.78 6.11 -5.16
CA GLY A 374 3.19 7.39 -5.54
C GLY A 374 4.22 8.48 -5.78
N PHE A 375 5.33 8.43 -5.07
CA PHE A 375 6.43 9.36 -5.26
C PHE A 375 7.00 9.29 -6.68
N LYS A 376 7.36 8.10 -7.14
CA LYS A 376 7.86 7.89 -8.52
C LYS A 376 6.76 7.96 -9.58
N ALA A 377 5.48 7.94 -9.18
CA ALA A 377 4.32 7.99 -10.08
C ALA A 377 3.73 9.39 -10.29
N SER A 378 4.42 10.48 -9.91
CA SER A 378 3.86 11.84 -9.95
C SER A 378 2.58 12.02 -9.11
N LEU A 379 2.45 11.28 -8.02
CA LEU A 379 1.30 11.30 -7.11
C LEU A 379 1.68 11.80 -5.71
N SER A 380 2.80 12.52 -5.57
CA SER A 380 3.31 13.01 -4.29
C SER A 380 2.31 13.90 -3.54
N LYS A 381 1.48 14.66 -4.25
CA LYS A 381 0.44 15.51 -3.63
C LYS A 381 -0.64 14.71 -2.91
N GLN A 382 -0.87 13.45 -3.30
CA GLN A 382 -1.83 12.57 -2.63
C GLN A 382 -1.31 12.04 -1.29
N VAL A 383 -0.03 12.24 -0.99
CA VAL A 383 0.58 11.87 0.30
C VAL A 383 0.47 13.00 1.33
N LEU A 384 0.32 14.26 0.91
CA LEU A 384 0.26 15.41 1.82
C LEU A 384 -0.79 15.28 2.95
N PRO A 385 -2.04 14.84 2.70
CA PRO A 385 -3.01 14.68 3.78
C PRO A 385 -2.57 13.69 4.87
N LEU A 386 -1.73 12.71 4.50
CA LEU A 386 -1.13 11.79 5.46
C LEU A 386 -0.13 12.52 6.38
N PHE A 387 0.73 13.36 5.82
CA PHE A 387 1.68 14.14 6.61
C PHE A 387 0.98 15.16 7.50
N ASP A 388 -0.09 15.79 7.01
CA ASP A 388 -0.93 16.69 7.81
C ASP A 388 -1.50 15.97 9.05
N ARG A 389 -2.02 14.75 8.87
CA ARG A 389 -2.51 13.92 10.00
C ARG A 389 -1.43 13.63 11.03
N PHE A 390 -0.22 13.25 10.60
CA PHE A 390 0.87 13.00 11.53
C PHE A 390 1.32 14.27 12.25
N TYR A 391 1.33 15.38 11.57
CA TYR A 391 1.68 16.66 12.18
C TYR A 391 0.61 17.14 13.18
N GLU A 392 -0.67 16.98 12.87
CA GLU A 392 -1.79 17.29 13.76
C GLU A 392 -1.75 16.48 15.06
N ASN A 393 -1.22 15.26 15.04
CA ASN A 393 -1.09 14.38 16.20
C ASN A 393 0.26 14.52 16.96
N LEU A 394 1.07 15.52 16.63
CA LEU A 394 2.43 15.67 17.16
C LEU A 394 2.46 15.73 18.71
N ASP A 395 1.50 16.42 19.31
CA ASP A 395 1.38 16.54 20.78
C ASP A 395 1.08 15.18 21.43
N ASP A 396 0.28 14.34 20.80
CA ASP A 396 0.02 13.00 21.34
C ASP A 396 1.26 12.12 21.21
N TYR A 397 2.04 12.25 20.15
CA TYR A 397 3.31 11.53 20.00
C TYR A 397 4.35 11.97 21.03
N LYS A 398 4.38 13.25 21.40
CA LYS A 398 5.19 13.77 22.53
C LYS A 398 4.74 13.19 23.87
N LYS A 399 3.41 13.10 24.10
CA LYS A 399 2.86 12.42 25.29
C LYS A 399 3.25 10.93 25.31
N ASN A 400 3.18 10.25 24.17
CA ASN A 400 3.60 8.84 24.08
C ASN A 400 5.06 8.68 24.50
N SER A 401 5.96 9.48 23.93
CA SER A 401 7.39 9.44 24.27
C SER A 401 7.63 9.65 25.76
N THR A 402 7.03 10.69 26.32
CA THR A 402 7.22 11.06 27.73
C THR A 402 6.58 10.05 28.67
N ARG A 403 5.32 9.65 28.44
CA ARG A 403 4.55 8.81 29.39
C ARG A 403 4.90 7.33 29.32
N LEU A 404 5.37 6.84 28.15
CA LEU A 404 5.80 5.44 28.02
C LEU A 404 7.28 5.28 28.41
N TYR A 405 8.15 6.23 28.03
CA TYR A 405 9.60 6.05 28.09
C TYR A 405 10.35 7.08 28.91
N GLY A 406 9.72 8.20 29.25
CA GLY A 406 10.40 9.35 29.89
C GLY A 406 11.40 10.03 28.96
N CYS A 407 11.22 9.89 27.64
CA CYS A 407 12.07 10.51 26.63
C CYS A 407 11.46 11.80 26.10
N LYS A 408 12.31 12.72 25.61
CA LYS A 408 11.88 13.85 24.77
C LYS A 408 11.42 13.37 23.39
N GLY A 409 10.99 14.33 22.57
CA GLY A 409 10.63 14.07 21.20
C GLY A 409 9.36 13.25 21.06
N ILE A 410 9.25 12.50 19.97
CA ILE A 410 8.03 11.78 19.60
C ILE A 410 8.22 10.28 19.53
N TYR A 411 7.18 9.57 19.94
CA TYR A 411 6.99 8.14 19.71
C TYR A 411 5.66 7.90 19.01
N ILE A 412 5.71 7.27 17.82
CA ILE A 412 4.52 6.92 17.03
C ILE A 412 4.24 5.43 17.22
N PRO A 413 3.03 5.06 17.71
CA PRO A 413 2.65 3.66 17.83
C PRO A 413 2.42 3.05 16.44
N SER A 414 2.64 1.74 16.28
CA SER A 414 2.36 1.05 15.02
C SER A 414 0.86 1.03 14.69
N LEU A 415 -0.02 1.07 15.69
CA LEU A 415 -1.46 1.27 15.57
C LEU A 415 -1.92 2.40 16.49
N GLU A 416 -2.69 3.32 15.94
CA GLU A 416 -3.25 4.46 16.64
C GLU A 416 -4.68 4.19 17.12
N ALA A 417 -5.03 4.81 18.24
CA ALA A 417 -6.41 4.89 18.71
C ALA A 417 -7.21 5.87 17.82
N PRO A 418 -8.56 5.81 17.84
CA PRO A 418 -9.41 6.63 17.01
C PRO A 418 -9.11 8.13 17.14
N GLU A 419 -8.95 8.80 16.03
CA GLU A 419 -8.86 10.27 15.89
C GLU A 419 -7.81 10.95 16.75
N CYS A 420 -6.76 10.21 17.16
CA CYS A 420 -5.64 10.73 17.92
C CYS A 420 -4.37 9.93 17.65
N GLY A 421 -3.22 10.43 18.12
CA GLY A 421 -1.92 9.77 17.99
C GLY A 421 -1.56 8.82 19.14
N LEU A 422 -2.50 8.51 20.04
CA LEU A 422 -2.25 7.63 21.18
C LEU A 422 -2.23 6.14 20.72
N PRO A 423 -1.56 5.23 21.49
CA PRO A 423 -1.56 3.81 21.16
C PRO A 423 -2.97 3.21 21.11
N GLY A 424 -3.31 2.53 20.00
CA GLY A 424 -4.59 1.84 19.79
C GLY A 424 -4.65 0.46 20.44
N SER A 425 -3.56 0.00 21.02
CA SER A 425 -3.45 -1.26 21.76
C SER A 425 -2.29 -1.21 22.73
N THR A 426 -2.31 -2.08 23.74
CA THR A 426 -1.22 -2.18 24.74
C THR A 426 -0.25 -3.33 24.42
N VAL A 427 -0.43 -4.04 23.32
CA VAL A 427 0.47 -5.15 22.95
C VAL A 427 1.88 -4.63 22.62
N PRO A 428 2.94 -5.41 22.91
CA PRO A 428 4.32 -4.95 22.72
C PRO A 428 4.60 -4.44 21.30
N GLY A 429 4.12 -5.09 20.26
CA GLY A 429 4.31 -4.68 18.86
C GLY A 429 3.73 -3.29 18.53
N VAL A 430 2.77 -2.80 19.32
CA VAL A 430 2.20 -1.45 19.17
C VAL A 430 2.96 -0.42 19.97
N ILE A 431 3.32 -0.75 21.23
CA ILE A 431 3.89 0.21 22.18
C ILE A 431 5.42 0.16 22.28
N MET A 432 6.11 -0.78 21.63
CA MET A 432 7.57 -0.92 21.71
C MET A 432 8.29 -0.88 20.37
N ASN A 433 7.60 -0.72 19.25
CA ASN A 433 8.24 -0.55 17.94
C ASN A 433 8.74 0.89 17.80
N TYR A 434 9.99 1.12 18.11
CA TYR A 434 10.61 2.47 18.16
C TYR A 434 10.88 3.08 16.81
N ASN A 435 10.78 2.30 15.73
CA ASN A 435 11.24 2.68 14.40
C ASN A 435 10.16 3.32 13.52
N VAL A 436 8.89 3.33 13.97
CA VAL A 436 7.77 3.84 13.17
C VAL A 436 7.98 5.27 12.71
N ALA A 437 8.41 6.17 13.63
CA ALA A 437 8.63 7.58 13.31
C ALA A 437 9.71 7.76 12.22
N SER A 438 10.79 6.96 12.23
CA SER A 438 11.85 7.05 11.22
C SER A 438 11.38 6.69 9.82
N TYR A 439 10.42 5.75 9.69
CA TYR A 439 9.79 5.43 8.40
C TYR A 439 8.96 6.59 7.87
N ILE A 440 8.26 7.31 8.73
CA ILE A 440 7.52 8.52 8.34
C ILE A 440 8.51 9.64 7.96
N CYS A 441 9.58 9.82 8.72
CA CYS A 441 10.67 10.75 8.37
C CYS A 441 11.26 10.44 6.99
N ALA A 442 11.43 9.16 6.66
CA ALA A 442 11.93 8.75 5.35
C ALA A 442 10.95 9.10 4.22
N MET A 443 9.63 8.96 4.45
CA MET A 443 8.61 9.40 3.49
C MET A 443 8.61 10.93 3.32
N ILE A 444 8.71 11.71 4.40
CA ILE A 444 8.81 13.18 4.37
C ILE A 444 10.06 13.60 3.59
N TYR A 445 11.20 12.97 3.87
CA TYR A 445 12.44 13.27 3.17
C TYR A 445 12.37 12.90 1.68
N GLN A 446 11.77 11.76 1.33
CA GLN A 446 11.54 11.34 -0.06
C GLN A 446 10.59 12.30 -0.80
N TYR A 447 9.54 12.76 -0.14
CA TYR A 447 8.66 13.80 -0.68
C TYR A 447 9.46 15.06 -1.05
N TYR A 448 10.32 15.55 -0.15
CA TYR A 448 11.18 16.69 -0.41
C TYR A 448 12.12 16.44 -1.60
N LEU A 449 12.83 15.33 -1.63
CA LEU A 449 13.74 15.02 -2.74
C LEU A 449 13.05 15.07 -4.10
N GLN A 450 11.79 14.62 -4.17
CA GLN A 450 11.07 14.51 -5.44
C GLN A 450 10.25 15.74 -5.81
N THR A 451 9.86 16.57 -4.84
CA THR A 451 9.05 17.77 -5.09
C THR A 451 9.83 19.06 -4.99
N ASP A 452 10.99 19.05 -4.32
CA ASP A 452 11.77 20.23 -3.97
C ASP A 452 10.96 21.25 -3.15
N ASP A 453 9.95 20.77 -2.39
CA ASP A 453 9.04 21.58 -1.58
C ASP A 453 9.69 21.95 -0.24
N ILE A 454 10.54 22.96 -0.32
CA ILE A 454 11.28 23.44 0.85
C ILE A 454 10.38 24.16 1.86
N ASP A 455 9.26 24.71 1.42
CA ASP A 455 8.30 25.40 2.29
C ASP A 455 7.61 24.40 3.21
N PHE A 456 7.17 23.27 2.70
CA PHE A 456 6.63 22.17 3.52
C PHE A 456 7.65 21.68 4.55
N ILE A 457 8.91 21.53 4.14
CA ILE A 457 9.97 21.10 5.07
C ILE A 457 10.18 22.14 6.15
N LYS A 458 10.21 23.44 5.80
CA LYS A 458 10.39 24.53 6.75
C LYS A 458 9.24 24.65 7.75
N GLU A 459 8.00 24.48 7.27
CA GLU A 459 6.80 24.68 8.08
C GLU A 459 6.45 23.50 8.99
N LYS A 460 6.70 22.26 8.53
CA LYS A 460 6.25 21.03 9.20
C LYS A 460 7.31 19.93 9.23
N GLY A 461 7.92 19.64 8.09
CA GLY A 461 8.76 18.46 7.92
C GLY A 461 9.98 18.45 8.85
N TYR A 462 10.68 19.57 8.98
CA TYR A 462 11.90 19.64 9.81
C TYR A 462 11.59 19.43 11.29
N GLU A 463 10.54 20.09 11.83
CA GLU A 463 10.11 19.90 13.23
C GLU A 463 9.79 18.43 13.51
N PHE A 464 9.09 17.75 12.60
CA PHE A 464 8.76 16.34 12.76
C PHE A 464 10.04 15.45 12.83
N LEU A 465 11.01 15.72 11.95
CA LEU A 465 12.29 15.02 12.00
C LEU A 465 13.08 15.33 13.28
N GLU A 466 13.09 16.59 13.70
CA GLU A 466 13.78 17.04 14.91
C GLU A 466 13.23 16.36 16.15
N GLU A 467 11.92 16.33 16.31
CA GLU A 467 11.26 15.64 17.42
C GLU A 467 11.55 14.12 17.41
N THR A 468 11.63 13.51 16.21
CA THR A 468 12.07 12.10 16.10
C THR A 468 13.53 11.94 16.51
N GLY A 469 14.39 12.88 16.12
CA GLY A 469 15.80 12.91 16.50
C GLY A 469 16.01 13.06 18.01
N LEU A 470 15.20 13.91 18.68
CA LEU A 470 15.25 14.08 20.12
C LEU A 470 14.86 12.80 20.88
N PHE A 471 13.94 12.00 20.35
CA PHE A 471 13.64 10.69 20.92
C PHE A 471 14.85 9.76 20.89
N TYR A 472 15.53 9.65 19.74
CA TYR A 472 16.73 8.81 19.64
C TYR A 472 17.90 9.34 20.47
N GLU A 473 18.07 10.66 20.59
CA GLU A 473 19.09 11.28 21.46
C GLU A 473 18.91 10.85 22.93
N ASP A 474 17.68 10.81 23.41
CA ASP A 474 17.38 10.37 24.78
C ASP A 474 17.39 8.83 24.92
N LYS A 475 16.99 8.10 23.90
CA LYS A 475 16.90 6.63 23.93
C LYS A 475 18.27 5.94 23.86
N LEU A 476 19.15 6.45 23.02
CA LEU A 476 20.50 5.90 22.82
C LEU A 476 21.46 6.49 23.86
N LYS A 477 22.34 5.66 24.40
CA LYS A 477 23.33 6.10 25.42
C LYS A 477 24.74 5.83 24.91
N GLU A 478 25.64 6.78 25.12
CA GLU A 478 27.05 6.64 24.75
C GLU A 478 27.75 5.62 25.65
N ASN A 479 28.33 4.59 25.06
CA ASN A 479 29.25 3.72 25.74
C ASN A 479 30.58 4.48 26.00
N LYS A 480 30.98 4.58 27.25
CA LYS A 480 32.17 5.35 27.65
C LYS A 480 33.47 4.82 27.09
N THR A 481 33.52 3.52 26.75
CA THR A 481 34.71 2.82 26.24
C THR A 481 34.83 2.96 24.72
N THR A 482 33.75 2.59 24.00
CA THR A 482 33.76 2.58 22.52
C THR A 482 33.47 3.94 21.92
N LYS A 483 32.89 4.87 22.70
CA LYS A 483 32.42 6.20 22.25
C LYS A 483 31.28 6.13 21.22
N THR A 484 30.71 4.96 21.01
CA THR A 484 29.52 4.73 20.16
C THR A 484 28.28 4.58 21.01
N PHE A 485 27.09 4.68 20.36
CA PHE A 485 25.83 4.50 21.03
C PHE A 485 25.54 3.02 21.33
N GLU A 486 24.87 2.82 22.44
CA GLU A 486 24.22 1.57 22.86
C GLU A 486 22.74 1.81 23.09
N CYS A 487 21.93 0.79 22.84
CA CYS A 487 20.50 0.74 23.17
C CYS A 487 20.29 -0.35 24.21
N ALA A 488 20.08 0.02 25.48
CA ALA A 488 19.93 -0.94 26.57
C ALA A 488 18.73 -1.88 26.36
N TYR A 489 17.70 -1.44 25.64
CA TYR A 489 16.54 -2.22 25.22
C TYR A 489 16.01 -1.66 23.90
N GLY A 490 15.97 -2.49 22.90
CA GLY A 490 15.40 -2.23 21.58
C GLY A 490 14.24 -3.19 21.31
N TYR A 491 13.61 -3.02 20.17
CA TYR A 491 12.55 -3.92 19.69
C TYR A 491 12.80 -4.26 18.24
N SER A 492 13.08 -5.54 17.96
CA SER A 492 13.21 -6.02 16.59
C SER A 492 11.91 -6.67 16.16
N PRO A 493 11.04 -6.00 15.39
CA PRO A 493 9.71 -6.49 15.07
C PRO A 493 9.72 -7.91 14.51
N PHE A 494 8.94 -8.80 15.12
CA PHE A 494 8.74 -10.20 14.72
C PHE A 494 10.01 -11.08 14.75
N ASN A 495 11.07 -10.66 15.45
CA ASN A 495 12.29 -11.45 15.62
C ASN A 495 12.50 -11.87 17.08
N THR A 496 12.54 -13.19 17.30
CA THR A 496 13.00 -13.77 18.55
C THR A 496 14.44 -14.19 18.38
N PRO A 497 15.38 -13.83 19.28
CA PRO A 497 16.76 -14.30 19.20
C PRO A 497 16.85 -15.84 19.18
N SER A 498 17.74 -16.39 18.36
CA SER A 498 17.81 -17.85 18.15
C SER A 498 18.30 -18.65 19.36
N ASN A 499 19.06 -18.02 20.24
CA ASN A 499 19.61 -18.62 21.46
C ASN A 499 18.71 -18.53 22.69
N VAL A 500 17.47 -18.06 22.48
CA VAL A 500 16.46 -18.01 23.53
C VAL A 500 15.50 -19.17 23.40
N ASN A 501 14.95 -19.63 24.55
CA ASN A 501 14.14 -20.83 24.59
C ASN A 501 12.93 -20.73 23.64
N ALA A 502 12.80 -21.69 22.72
CA ALA A 502 11.86 -21.70 21.59
C ALA A 502 10.36 -21.73 21.97
N ASN A 503 10.02 -21.82 23.25
CA ASN A 503 8.63 -21.83 23.72
C ASN A 503 8.06 -20.42 23.99
N GLU A 504 8.87 -19.38 23.83
CA GLU A 504 8.45 -17.99 24.07
C GLU A 504 8.87 -17.10 22.89
N ASP A 505 7.88 -16.55 22.20
CA ASP A 505 8.12 -15.53 21.19
C ASP A 505 8.22 -14.15 21.83
N PHE A 506 9.36 -13.47 21.67
CA PHE A 506 9.56 -12.07 22.09
C PHE A 506 10.52 -11.35 21.13
N CYS A 507 10.36 -10.03 21.05
CA CYS A 507 11.06 -9.19 20.08
C CYS A 507 12.00 -8.17 20.74
N ILE A 508 12.09 -8.17 22.07
CA ILE A 508 12.92 -7.20 22.81
C ILE A 508 14.34 -7.75 22.99
N ALA A 509 15.33 -6.89 22.73
CA ALA A 509 16.75 -7.21 22.95
C ALA A 509 17.56 -5.93 23.13
N SER A 510 18.78 -6.02 23.64
CA SER A 510 19.71 -4.89 23.60
C SER A 510 20.35 -4.75 22.20
N ASN A 511 20.65 -3.51 21.85
CA ASN A 511 21.41 -3.16 20.64
C ASN A 511 20.80 -3.71 19.34
N CYS A 512 19.46 -3.62 19.18
CA CYS A 512 18.80 -3.95 17.92
C CYS A 512 19.35 -3.08 16.77
N VAL A 513 19.83 -3.70 15.70
CA VAL A 513 20.42 -3.00 14.55
C VAL A 513 19.40 -2.09 13.86
N CYS A 514 18.12 -2.49 13.85
CA CYS A 514 17.06 -1.66 13.30
C CYS A 514 16.91 -0.29 13.99
N ASP A 515 17.20 -0.19 15.29
CA ASP A 515 17.17 1.10 16.00
C ASP A 515 18.33 2.01 15.54
N PHE A 516 19.53 1.44 15.32
CA PHE A 516 20.69 2.19 14.85
C PHE A 516 20.55 2.67 13.40
N VAL A 517 20.08 1.83 12.48
CA VAL A 517 19.87 2.25 11.08
C VAL A 517 18.76 3.30 10.98
N SER A 518 17.73 3.21 11.83
CA SER A 518 16.65 4.19 11.91
C SER A 518 17.13 5.54 12.45
N ALA A 519 17.87 5.55 13.56
CA ALA A 519 18.48 6.76 14.12
C ALA A 519 19.49 7.40 13.14
N SER A 520 20.32 6.59 12.48
CA SER A 520 21.27 7.05 11.46
C SER A 520 20.56 7.79 10.32
N PHE A 521 19.44 7.25 9.83
CA PHE A 521 18.65 7.90 8.79
C PHE A 521 18.14 9.27 9.25
N VAL A 522 17.52 9.34 10.43
CA VAL A 522 16.95 10.58 10.97
C VAL A 522 18.03 11.64 11.20
N PHE A 523 19.15 11.30 11.83
CA PHE A 523 20.24 12.23 12.04
C PHE A 523 20.86 12.72 10.73
N SER A 524 21.03 11.82 9.75
CA SER A 524 21.54 12.18 8.42
C SER A 524 20.57 13.13 7.69
N ALA A 525 19.25 12.89 7.79
CA ALA A 525 18.24 13.74 7.20
C ALA A 525 18.25 15.14 7.85
N LEU A 526 18.35 15.23 9.18
CA LEU A 526 18.45 16.49 9.91
C LEU A 526 19.69 17.29 9.51
N VAL A 527 20.85 16.65 9.38
CA VAL A 527 22.08 17.31 8.88
C VAL A 527 21.86 17.88 7.48
N GLN A 528 21.31 17.09 6.56
CA GLN A 528 21.15 17.51 5.16
C GLN A 528 20.08 18.60 5.01
N LEU A 529 18.96 18.46 5.71
CA LEU A 529 17.90 19.48 5.68
C LEU A 529 18.31 20.73 6.47
N GLY A 530 19.10 20.59 7.51
CA GLY A 530 19.67 21.73 8.24
C GLY A 530 20.50 22.61 7.32
N PHE A 531 21.35 22.03 6.48
CA PHE A 531 22.09 22.79 5.44
C PHE A 531 21.13 23.40 4.41
N ALA A 532 20.13 22.65 3.93
CA ALA A 532 19.19 23.13 2.93
C ALA A 532 18.34 24.31 3.45
N LEU A 533 18.02 24.34 4.74
CA LEU A 533 17.25 25.38 5.42
C LEU A 533 18.13 26.53 5.98
N ASN A 534 19.45 26.47 5.83
CA ASN A 534 20.41 27.38 6.45
C ASN A 534 20.21 27.53 7.98
N LYS A 535 20.04 26.39 8.66
CA LYS A 535 19.94 26.33 10.12
C LYS A 535 21.27 26.73 10.78
N ASP A 536 21.21 27.09 12.07
CA ASP A 536 22.41 27.41 12.85
C ASP A 536 23.45 26.29 12.77
N GLU A 537 24.72 26.65 12.60
CA GLU A 537 25.82 25.69 12.44
C GLU A 537 25.93 24.75 13.66
N LYS A 538 25.67 25.25 14.86
CA LYS A 538 25.69 24.43 16.10
C LYS A 538 24.58 23.38 16.11
N GLU A 539 23.43 23.72 15.57
CA GLU A 539 22.29 22.77 15.43
C GLU A 539 22.66 21.64 14.48
N VAL A 540 23.22 21.98 13.29
CA VAL A 540 23.67 20.98 12.32
C VAL A 540 24.82 20.12 12.86
N GLU A 541 25.81 20.75 13.55
CA GLU A 541 26.89 20.03 14.21
C GLU A 541 26.40 19.09 15.31
N LYS A 542 25.36 19.45 16.06
CA LYS A 542 24.74 18.56 17.05
C LYS A 542 24.33 17.25 16.41
N TRP A 543 23.54 17.32 15.33
CA TRP A 543 23.05 16.13 14.64
C TRP A 543 24.18 15.32 13.99
N GLN A 544 25.20 15.99 13.48
CA GLN A 544 26.39 15.31 12.93
C GLN A 544 27.17 14.56 14.03
N LYS A 545 27.36 15.15 15.19
CA LYS A 545 28.03 14.50 16.34
C LYS A 545 27.25 13.28 16.86
N LEU A 546 25.92 13.33 16.82
CA LEU A 546 25.09 12.16 17.17
C LEU A 546 25.17 11.07 16.08
N LEU A 547 25.16 11.44 14.82
CA LEU A 547 25.33 10.52 13.69
C LEU A 547 26.67 9.78 13.74
N ASP A 548 27.76 10.48 14.09
CA ASP A 548 29.10 9.90 14.18
C ASP A 548 29.26 8.87 15.32
N LYS A 549 28.37 8.90 16.32
CA LYS A 549 28.34 7.92 17.41
C LYS A 549 27.53 6.66 17.11
N ILE A 550 26.76 6.63 16.02
CA ILE A 550 26.01 5.42 15.64
C ILE A 550 27.02 4.31 15.32
N PRO A 551 26.93 3.11 15.92
CA PRO A 551 27.82 2.00 15.61
C PRO A 551 27.61 1.49 14.18
N ASP A 552 28.63 0.88 13.60
CA ASP A 552 28.49 0.12 12.37
C ASP A 552 27.70 -1.16 12.59
N VAL A 553 27.10 -1.69 11.52
CA VAL A 553 26.46 -2.99 11.59
C VAL A 553 27.50 -4.09 11.76
N GLU A 554 27.23 -5.03 12.66
CA GLU A 554 28.08 -6.20 12.81
C GLU A 554 27.62 -7.33 11.88
N VAL A 555 28.55 -8.18 11.47
CA VAL A 555 28.25 -9.39 10.71
C VAL A 555 28.48 -10.63 11.55
N ASP A 556 27.71 -11.68 11.27
CA ASP A 556 27.91 -13.00 11.89
C ASP A 556 29.10 -13.73 11.26
N ARG A 557 29.35 -14.99 11.70
CA ARG A 557 30.47 -15.82 11.23
C ARG A 557 30.38 -16.15 9.74
N ASP A 558 29.19 -16.14 9.19
CA ASP A 558 28.89 -16.46 7.79
C ASP A 558 28.87 -15.19 6.91
N GLY A 559 29.11 -14.02 7.50
CA GLY A 559 29.19 -12.72 6.79
C GLY A 559 27.85 -12.06 6.54
N TYR A 560 26.79 -12.42 7.28
CA TYR A 560 25.46 -11.78 7.20
C TYR A 560 25.29 -10.77 8.32
N ILE A 561 24.50 -9.73 8.07
CA ILE A 561 24.23 -8.69 9.07
C ILE A 561 23.50 -9.33 10.27
N LYS A 562 24.02 -9.07 11.47
CA LYS A 562 23.39 -9.46 12.72
C LYS A 562 22.12 -8.65 12.94
N GLU A 563 21.10 -9.25 13.58
CA GLU A 563 19.91 -8.56 14.06
C GLU A 563 20.21 -7.67 15.27
N TYR A 564 21.21 -8.05 16.05
CA TYR A 564 21.64 -7.42 17.30
C TYR A 564 23.15 -7.20 17.32
N ASN A 565 23.63 -5.97 17.53
CA ASN A 565 25.04 -5.70 17.84
C ASN A 565 25.29 -6.09 19.31
N SER A 566 25.21 -7.38 19.59
CA SER A 566 25.24 -7.95 20.95
C SER A 566 25.95 -9.29 20.95
N ASN A 567 26.62 -9.60 22.05
CA ASN A 567 27.18 -10.93 22.33
C ASN A 567 26.20 -11.81 23.13
N VAL A 568 25.06 -11.26 23.57
CA VAL A 568 24.04 -11.95 24.36
C VAL A 568 22.95 -12.52 23.47
N PHE A 569 22.54 -11.77 22.45
CA PHE A 569 21.46 -12.15 21.55
C PHE A 569 21.97 -12.57 20.19
N GLU A 570 21.55 -13.76 19.74
CA GLU A 570 21.92 -14.30 18.44
C GLU A 570 20.84 -14.04 17.40
N THR A 571 21.26 -13.75 16.19
CA THR A 571 20.36 -13.54 15.04
C THR A 571 19.60 -14.83 14.70
N ASN A 572 18.29 -14.72 14.58
CA ASN A 572 17.47 -15.82 14.08
C ASN A 572 17.42 -15.81 12.55
N ASN A 573 18.36 -16.49 11.93
CA ASN A 573 18.46 -16.60 10.47
C ASN A 573 17.30 -17.41 9.82
N ALA A 574 16.40 -18.00 10.61
CA ALA A 574 15.15 -18.63 10.16
C ALA A 574 13.91 -17.72 10.31
N SER A 575 14.09 -16.43 10.59
CA SER A 575 13.02 -15.43 10.56
C SER A 575 12.96 -14.74 9.20
N PRO A 576 11.76 -14.60 8.58
CA PRO A 576 11.60 -13.87 7.34
C PRO A 576 11.60 -12.34 7.53
N TYR A 577 11.60 -11.87 8.77
CA TYR A 577 11.58 -10.44 9.09
C TYR A 577 12.99 -9.90 9.23
N ILE A 578 13.30 -8.82 8.52
CA ILE A 578 14.63 -8.21 8.47
C ILE A 578 14.48 -6.69 8.69
N PRO A 579 14.17 -6.21 9.92
CA PRO A 579 13.90 -4.79 10.17
C PRO A 579 15.08 -3.88 9.83
N HIS A 580 16.30 -4.37 9.88
CA HIS A 580 17.52 -3.63 9.54
C HIS A 580 17.72 -3.44 8.03
N MET A 581 16.83 -3.95 7.16
CA MET A 581 16.80 -3.58 5.74
C MET A 581 16.43 -2.11 5.49
N PHE A 582 15.92 -1.40 6.50
CA PHE A 582 15.64 0.03 6.39
C PHE A 582 16.92 0.81 6.05
N PRO A 583 16.86 1.78 5.10
CA PRO A 583 15.70 2.23 4.34
C PRO A 583 15.50 1.54 2.98
N TYR A 584 16.24 0.51 2.63
CA TYR A 584 16.15 -0.16 1.32
C TYR A 584 14.78 -0.82 1.08
N ASN A 585 14.14 -1.34 2.12
CA ASN A 585 12.82 -2.00 2.04
C ASN A 585 11.67 -1.06 1.66
N ILE A 586 11.90 0.24 1.71
CA ILE A 586 10.96 1.25 1.23
C ILE A 586 11.42 1.92 -0.08
N GLY A 587 12.45 1.40 -0.73
CA GLY A 587 12.91 1.85 -2.04
C GLY A 587 13.87 3.04 -2.00
N ILE A 588 14.52 3.29 -0.86
CA ILE A 588 15.46 4.42 -0.63
C ILE A 588 16.81 3.86 -0.20
N LYS A 589 17.88 4.57 -0.51
CA LYS A 589 19.24 4.29 0.01
C LYS A 589 19.50 5.05 1.32
N PRO A 590 20.42 4.57 2.16
CA PRO A 590 20.92 5.34 3.29
C PRO A 590 21.42 6.71 2.87
N LEU A 591 21.21 7.71 3.72
CA LEU A 591 21.66 9.09 3.44
C LEU A 591 23.14 9.30 3.78
N ASP A 592 23.69 8.52 4.68
CA ASP A 592 25.11 8.46 5.00
C ASP A 592 25.77 7.37 4.14
N SER A 593 26.62 7.79 3.19
CA SER A 593 27.32 6.88 2.28
C SER A 593 28.29 5.92 3.00
N ARG A 594 28.74 6.25 4.21
CA ARG A 594 29.56 5.36 5.05
C ARG A 594 28.78 4.11 5.47
N ARG A 595 27.44 4.19 5.44
CA ARG A 595 26.48 3.16 5.87
C ARG A 595 25.69 2.56 4.71
N ASP A 596 26.21 2.66 3.49
CA ASP A 596 25.64 2.00 2.31
C ASP A 596 26.15 0.56 2.24
N TYR A 597 25.40 -0.36 2.84
CA TYR A 597 25.74 -1.78 2.97
C TYR A 597 25.09 -2.65 1.90
N GLU A 598 24.96 -2.18 0.67
CA GLU A 598 24.17 -2.83 -0.40
C GLU A 598 24.47 -4.33 -0.57
N ASP A 599 25.76 -4.70 -0.68
CA ASP A 599 26.15 -6.11 -0.88
C ASP A 599 25.84 -6.99 0.34
N LEU A 600 26.06 -6.44 1.54
CA LEU A 600 25.75 -7.15 2.80
C LEU A 600 24.23 -7.35 2.96
N ILE A 601 23.45 -6.32 2.66
CA ILE A 601 21.98 -6.39 2.67
C ILE A 601 21.49 -7.41 1.64
N ALA A 602 21.97 -7.34 0.40
CA ALA A 602 21.59 -8.29 -0.65
C ALA A 602 21.86 -9.74 -0.24
N ASN A 603 23.05 -9.99 0.31
CA ASN A 603 23.44 -11.33 0.76
C ASN A 603 22.60 -11.80 1.95
N THR A 604 22.37 -10.93 2.93
CA THR A 604 21.53 -11.24 4.11
C THR A 604 20.09 -11.57 3.69
N VAL A 605 19.49 -10.76 2.81
CA VAL A 605 18.12 -11.00 2.33
C VAL A 605 18.02 -12.32 1.55
N LYS A 606 18.95 -12.58 0.63
CA LYS A 606 18.99 -13.86 -0.12
C LYS A 606 19.16 -15.06 0.78
N TYR A 607 20.00 -14.95 1.81
CA TYR A 607 20.21 -16.02 2.77
C TYR A 607 18.92 -16.32 3.56
N ARG A 608 18.26 -15.26 4.10
CA ARG A 608 16.98 -15.38 4.80
C ARG A 608 15.89 -15.93 3.89
N TYR A 609 15.80 -15.46 2.65
CA TYR A 609 14.84 -15.97 1.66
C TYR A 609 14.99 -17.48 1.45
N LYS A 610 16.20 -18.00 1.35
CA LYS A 610 16.44 -19.46 1.21
C LYS A 610 16.09 -20.26 2.45
N ASN A 611 16.28 -19.71 3.65
CA ASN A 611 16.12 -20.42 4.91
C ASN A 611 14.72 -20.30 5.54
N CYS A 612 13.85 -19.47 5.00
CA CYS A 612 12.54 -19.18 5.60
C CYS A 612 11.35 -19.75 4.83
N PHE A 613 11.57 -20.73 3.94
CA PHE A 613 10.47 -21.43 3.27
C PHE A 613 9.49 -22.02 4.31
N GLY A 614 8.20 -21.87 4.05
CA GLY A 614 7.13 -22.24 4.98
C GLY A 614 6.75 -21.16 6.01
N LYS A 615 7.48 -20.02 6.06
CA LYS A 615 7.25 -18.96 7.05
C LYS A 615 6.92 -17.60 6.42
N PHE A 616 6.94 -17.49 5.09
CA PHE A 616 6.67 -16.23 4.43
C PHE A 616 5.20 -15.82 4.55
N ASN A 617 5.00 -14.51 4.63
CA ASN A 617 3.76 -13.87 4.21
C ASN A 617 4.03 -12.95 3.02
N SER A 618 2.98 -12.47 2.36
CA SER A 618 3.13 -11.62 1.19
C SER A 618 3.83 -10.28 1.49
N ALA A 619 3.71 -9.79 2.73
CA ALA A 619 4.38 -8.55 3.15
C ALA A 619 5.90 -8.71 3.22
N ASN A 620 6.40 -9.81 3.82
CA ASN A 620 7.85 -10.08 3.86
C ASN A 620 8.44 -10.16 2.46
N LEU A 621 7.79 -10.91 1.56
CA LEU A 621 8.27 -11.04 0.19
C LEU A 621 8.23 -9.70 -0.56
N CYS A 622 7.22 -8.88 -0.33
CA CYS A 622 7.15 -7.54 -0.90
C CYS A 622 8.34 -6.67 -0.44
N ASP A 623 8.64 -6.68 0.85
CA ASP A 623 9.73 -5.92 1.44
C ASP A 623 11.12 -6.44 0.99
N MET A 624 11.31 -7.77 0.93
CA MET A 624 12.52 -8.39 0.39
C MET A 624 12.73 -8.06 -1.10
N ALA A 625 11.68 -8.18 -1.93
CA ALA A 625 11.77 -7.85 -3.36
C ALA A 625 12.09 -6.37 -3.58
N THR A 626 11.48 -5.47 -2.78
CA THR A 626 11.78 -4.02 -2.82
C THR A 626 13.23 -3.76 -2.44
N THR A 627 13.72 -4.39 -1.38
CA THR A 627 15.11 -4.27 -0.93
C THR A 627 16.08 -4.70 -2.03
N LEU A 628 15.90 -5.91 -2.57
CA LEU A 628 16.78 -6.45 -3.62
C LEU A 628 16.74 -5.59 -4.89
N ALA A 629 15.57 -5.06 -5.26
CA ALA A 629 15.47 -4.12 -6.37
C ALA A 629 16.22 -2.80 -6.09
N THR A 630 16.17 -2.32 -4.86
CA THR A 630 16.83 -1.07 -4.45
C THR A 630 18.35 -1.20 -4.43
N VAL A 631 18.89 -2.31 -3.93
CA VAL A 631 20.33 -2.58 -3.90
C VAL A 631 20.88 -3.08 -5.25
N GLY A 632 20.02 -3.36 -6.23
CA GLY A 632 20.43 -3.70 -7.60
C GLY A 632 20.59 -5.20 -7.89
N ASP A 633 20.07 -6.08 -7.03
CA ASP A 633 20.05 -7.52 -7.29
C ASP A 633 18.84 -7.88 -8.20
N SER A 634 19.10 -7.91 -9.51
CA SER A 634 18.05 -8.18 -10.52
C SER A 634 17.51 -9.61 -10.46
N VAL A 635 18.36 -10.58 -10.13
CA VAL A 635 17.96 -12.00 -10.08
C VAL A 635 17.13 -12.26 -8.82
N GLY A 636 17.65 -11.84 -7.66
CA GLY A 636 16.96 -12.04 -6.39
C GLY A 636 15.63 -11.30 -6.32
N SER A 637 15.58 -10.02 -6.76
CA SER A 637 14.34 -9.27 -6.74
C SER A 637 13.26 -9.87 -7.65
N TYR A 638 13.64 -10.40 -8.82
CA TYR A 638 12.70 -11.05 -9.72
C TYR A 638 12.22 -12.40 -9.17
N GLU A 639 13.10 -13.21 -8.62
CA GLU A 639 12.75 -14.50 -8.00
C GLU A 639 11.75 -14.32 -6.86
N VAL A 640 12.01 -13.37 -5.96
CA VAL A 640 11.10 -13.07 -4.84
C VAL A 640 9.76 -12.50 -5.32
N LEU A 641 9.77 -11.62 -6.34
CA LEU A 641 8.53 -11.11 -6.96
C LEU A 641 7.71 -12.23 -7.60
N CYS A 642 8.34 -13.16 -8.30
CA CYS A 642 7.67 -14.32 -8.89
C CYS A 642 7.05 -15.22 -7.82
N THR A 643 7.78 -15.50 -6.74
CA THR A 643 7.29 -16.25 -5.59
C THR A 643 6.08 -15.58 -4.94
N LEU A 644 6.13 -14.25 -4.76
CA LEU A 644 5.02 -13.46 -4.24
C LEU A 644 3.77 -13.60 -5.12
N ILE A 645 3.91 -13.37 -6.43
CA ILE A 645 2.76 -13.43 -7.37
C ILE A 645 2.21 -14.85 -7.46
N LYS A 646 3.08 -15.86 -7.58
CA LYS A 646 2.68 -17.25 -7.79
C LYS A 646 1.88 -17.82 -6.63
N ASN A 647 2.31 -17.56 -5.39
CA ASN A 647 1.80 -18.27 -4.23
C ASN A 647 0.74 -17.47 -3.43
N PHE A 648 0.69 -16.16 -3.58
CA PHE A 648 -0.17 -15.31 -2.75
C PHE A 648 -1.31 -14.62 -3.53
N THR A 649 -1.35 -14.75 -4.87
CA THR A 649 -2.41 -14.13 -5.68
C THR A 649 -3.71 -14.93 -5.64
N THR A 650 -4.80 -14.25 -5.30
CA THR A 650 -6.17 -14.78 -5.33
C THR A 650 -6.78 -14.74 -6.73
N ASN A 651 -7.99 -15.29 -6.89
CA ASN A 651 -8.67 -15.39 -8.19
C ASN A 651 -9.05 -14.03 -8.82
N ASN A 652 -9.03 -12.94 -8.06
CA ASN A 652 -9.25 -11.57 -8.56
C ASN A 652 -8.01 -10.68 -8.55
N LEU A 653 -6.82 -11.26 -8.48
CA LEU A 653 -5.51 -10.61 -8.45
C LEU A 653 -5.16 -9.87 -7.13
N ILE A 654 -5.94 -9.96 -6.08
CA ILE A 654 -5.53 -9.48 -4.75
C ILE A 654 -4.48 -10.42 -4.18
N LEU A 655 -3.49 -9.87 -3.48
CA LEU A 655 -2.50 -10.64 -2.73
C LEU A 655 -3.02 -10.89 -1.31
N SER A 656 -3.21 -12.16 -0.96
CA SER A 656 -3.51 -12.52 0.44
C SER A 656 -2.25 -12.48 1.30
N SER A 657 -2.40 -12.47 2.61
CA SER A 657 -1.26 -12.54 3.54
C SER A 657 -0.62 -13.93 3.54
N GLY A 658 -1.43 -14.99 3.55
CA GLY A 658 -0.97 -16.37 3.55
C GLY A 658 -0.85 -17.01 2.17
N ASP A 659 -0.17 -18.17 2.10
CA ASP A 659 -0.03 -18.96 0.89
C ASP A 659 -1.37 -19.58 0.47
N ASN A 660 -1.88 -19.19 -0.69
CA ASN A 660 -3.15 -19.66 -1.26
C ASN A 660 -3.03 -20.94 -2.06
N THR A 661 -1.81 -21.40 -2.33
CA THR A 661 -1.59 -22.56 -3.22
C THR A 661 -1.46 -23.85 -2.44
N GLY A 662 -1.19 -23.79 -1.14
CA GLY A 662 -0.85 -24.94 -0.32
C GLY A 662 0.50 -25.55 -0.69
N MET A 663 1.38 -24.84 -1.38
CA MET A 663 2.70 -25.30 -1.79
C MET A 663 3.74 -25.22 -0.66
N GLY A 664 3.34 -24.76 0.52
CA GLY A 664 4.21 -24.68 1.69
C GLY A 664 5.29 -23.58 1.61
N VAL A 665 5.09 -22.60 0.77
CA VAL A 665 6.01 -21.44 0.62
C VAL A 665 5.86 -20.49 1.80
N GLY A 666 4.64 -20.29 2.24
CA GLY A 666 4.29 -19.41 3.32
C GLY A 666 3.57 -20.07 4.47
N ALA A 667 3.35 -19.32 5.54
CA ALA A 667 2.49 -19.74 6.62
C ALA A 667 1.08 -19.98 6.08
N TYR A 668 0.48 -21.10 6.47
CA TYR A 668 -0.91 -21.38 6.15
C TYR A 668 -1.79 -20.44 6.97
N GLU A 669 -2.58 -19.62 6.27
CA GLU A 669 -3.68 -18.89 6.90
C GLU A 669 -4.99 -19.56 6.48
N PRO A 670 -5.85 -19.94 7.42
CA PRO A 670 -7.09 -20.66 7.12
C PRO A 670 -8.12 -19.76 6.39
N TRP A 671 -7.82 -18.50 6.21
CA TRP A 671 -8.65 -17.52 5.48
C TRP A 671 -7.80 -16.68 4.54
N THR A 672 -8.38 -16.26 3.44
CA THR A 672 -7.77 -15.34 2.50
C THR A 672 -7.96 -13.91 3.03
N SER A 673 -6.91 -13.21 3.42
CA SER A 673 -6.99 -11.80 3.75
C SER A 673 -7.21 -10.97 2.47
N PHE A 674 -7.92 -9.85 2.59
CA PHE A 674 -8.08 -8.88 1.52
C PHE A 674 -7.40 -7.57 1.95
N GLU A 675 -6.19 -7.36 1.48
CA GLU A 675 -5.39 -6.18 1.79
C GLU A 675 -4.75 -5.65 0.51
N ILE A 676 -4.78 -4.34 0.30
CA ILE A 676 -4.36 -3.74 -0.97
C ILE A 676 -2.90 -3.28 -0.99
N ASP A 677 -2.25 -3.18 0.17
CA ASP A 677 -0.89 -2.64 0.31
C ASP A 677 0.16 -3.43 -0.47
N LYS A 678 0.06 -4.77 -0.49
CA LYS A 678 1.01 -5.63 -1.23
C LYS A 678 0.86 -5.47 -2.73
N ASN A 679 -0.37 -5.36 -3.24
CA ASN A 679 -0.62 -5.07 -4.64
C ASN A 679 -0.02 -3.73 -5.07
N ILE A 680 -0.17 -2.70 -4.24
CA ILE A 680 0.41 -1.39 -4.48
C ILE A 680 1.94 -1.46 -4.33
N GLY A 681 2.46 -2.25 -3.37
CA GLY A 681 3.88 -2.51 -3.19
C GLY A 681 4.57 -3.11 -4.42
N ILE A 682 3.89 -3.97 -5.19
CA ILE A 682 4.41 -4.46 -6.49
C ILE A 682 4.78 -3.30 -7.42
N CYS A 683 4.02 -2.20 -7.39
CA CYS A 683 4.32 -1.04 -8.21
C CYS A 683 5.68 -0.43 -7.83
N ASN A 684 5.97 -0.35 -6.53
CA ASN A 684 7.26 0.14 -6.03
C ASN A 684 8.42 -0.79 -6.42
N ILE A 685 8.25 -2.11 -6.29
CA ILE A 685 9.25 -3.11 -6.71
C ILE A 685 9.63 -2.91 -8.17
N ILE A 686 8.63 -2.89 -9.06
CA ILE A 686 8.84 -2.80 -10.51
C ILE A 686 9.48 -1.46 -10.90
N GLN A 687 9.05 -0.34 -10.30
CA GLN A 687 9.66 0.96 -10.57
C GLN A 687 11.15 0.99 -10.17
N ASN A 688 11.52 0.38 -9.03
CA ASN A 688 12.91 0.29 -8.58
C ASN A 688 13.78 -0.59 -9.48
N MET A 689 13.20 -1.58 -10.17
CA MET A 689 13.94 -2.40 -11.16
C MET A 689 14.40 -1.58 -12.37
N PHE A 690 13.66 -0.55 -12.77
CA PHE A 690 13.97 0.26 -13.96
C PHE A 690 14.95 1.38 -13.68
N ILE A 691 14.72 2.15 -12.64
CA ILE A 691 15.47 3.35 -12.35
C ILE A 691 15.39 3.71 -10.87
N ASN A 692 16.51 4.13 -10.34
CA ASN A 692 16.60 4.66 -8.98
C ASN A 692 17.36 5.99 -9.00
N SER A 693 16.99 6.88 -8.08
CA SER A 693 17.74 8.12 -7.85
C SER A 693 18.08 8.26 -6.37
N SER A 694 19.21 8.87 -6.10
CA SER A 694 19.64 9.28 -4.76
C SER A 694 20.39 10.59 -4.91
N LYS A 695 19.77 11.68 -4.50
CA LYS A 695 20.25 13.05 -4.76
C LYS A 695 20.42 13.27 -6.28
N ASN A 696 21.62 13.59 -6.73
CA ASN A 696 21.93 13.81 -8.14
C ASN A 696 22.40 12.55 -8.87
N ASN A 697 22.42 11.40 -8.22
CA ASN A 697 22.84 10.15 -8.85
C ASN A 697 21.63 9.36 -9.37
N ILE A 698 21.62 9.01 -10.64
CA ILE A 698 20.57 8.23 -11.30
C ILE A 698 21.16 6.89 -11.74
N SER A 699 20.60 5.79 -11.27
CA SER A 699 21.04 4.43 -11.62
C SER A 699 20.07 3.80 -12.61
N LEU A 700 20.59 3.39 -13.77
CA LEU A 700 19.79 2.82 -14.86
C LEU A 700 19.88 1.29 -14.86
N PHE A 701 18.71 0.61 -14.90
CA PHE A 701 18.61 -0.85 -15.03
C PHE A 701 19.39 -1.66 -14.01
N ARG A 702 19.58 -1.11 -12.83
CA ARG A 702 20.39 -1.76 -11.82
C ARG A 702 19.81 -3.10 -11.38
N ALA A 703 18.48 -3.20 -11.36
CA ALA A 703 17.77 -4.42 -10.98
C ALA A 703 16.81 -4.93 -12.09
N LEU A 704 17.01 -4.54 -13.35
CA LEU A 704 16.15 -5.01 -14.43
C LEU A 704 16.46 -6.47 -14.77
N PRO A 705 15.48 -7.41 -14.57
CA PRO A 705 15.71 -8.83 -14.83
C PRO A 705 15.76 -9.12 -16.33
N LYS A 706 16.54 -10.13 -16.72
CA LYS A 706 16.70 -10.55 -18.14
C LYS A 706 15.40 -11.07 -18.78
N GLU A 707 14.45 -11.48 -17.99
CA GLU A 707 13.12 -11.96 -18.39
C GLU A 707 12.29 -10.83 -19.01
N LEU A 708 12.48 -9.58 -18.56
CA LEU A 708 11.84 -8.39 -19.14
C LEU A 708 12.59 -7.93 -20.41
N LYS A 709 12.46 -8.69 -21.50
CA LYS A 709 13.30 -8.59 -22.71
C LYS A 709 13.16 -7.27 -23.46
N LYS A 710 11.99 -6.63 -23.38
CA LYS A 710 11.68 -5.39 -24.12
C LYS A 710 10.51 -4.67 -23.47
N GLY A 711 10.57 -3.35 -23.41
CA GLY A 711 9.48 -2.56 -22.84
C GLY A 711 9.79 -1.07 -22.77
N SER A 712 8.94 -0.37 -22.03
CA SER A 712 9.12 1.03 -21.67
C SER A 712 8.60 1.33 -20.28
N ALA A 713 9.22 2.33 -19.64
CA ALA A 713 8.73 2.96 -18.43
C ALA A 713 8.73 4.48 -18.70
N LEU A 714 7.55 5.11 -18.61
CA LEU A 714 7.35 6.48 -19.04
C LEU A 714 6.87 7.35 -17.88
N ASN A 715 7.31 8.60 -17.87
CA ASN A 715 6.95 9.62 -16.88
C ASN A 715 7.32 9.25 -15.43
N LEU A 716 8.36 8.45 -15.21
CA LEU A 716 8.87 8.21 -13.86
C LEU A 716 9.46 9.50 -13.29
N VAL A 717 9.14 9.80 -12.03
CA VAL A 717 9.69 10.96 -11.31
C VAL A 717 10.89 10.51 -10.47
N LEU A 718 11.95 11.24 -10.61
CA LEU A 718 13.20 11.11 -9.86
C LEU A 718 13.40 12.32 -8.95
N ASP A 719 14.45 12.31 -8.15
CA ASP A 719 14.81 13.42 -7.30
C ASP A 719 14.94 14.72 -8.10
N ASN A 720 14.73 15.86 -7.47
CA ASN A 720 14.71 17.19 -8.11
C ASN A 720 13.64 17.33 -9.21
N GLN A 721 12.52 16.64 -9.10
CA GLN A 721 11.42 16.65 -10.09
C GLN A 721 11.84 16.23 -11.51
N ILE A 722 12.97 15.53 -11.67
CA ILE A 722 13.41 15.06 -12.96
C ILE A 722 12.46 13.97 -13.45
N LYS A 723 11.92 14.15 -14.66
CA LYS A 723 11.10 13.12 -15.32
C LYS A 723 11.98 12.29 -16.24
N ALA A 724 11.78 10.97 -16.17
CA ALA A 724 12.50 10.00 -16.96
C ALA A 724 11.57 9.13 -17.80
N ASP A 725 11.87 9.00 -19.10
CA ASP A 725 11.27 8.02 -20.01
C ASP A 725 12.36 7.05 -20.46
N LEU A 726 12.06 5.75 -20.33
CA LEU A 726 12.94 4.67 -20.76
C LEU A 726 12.22 3.79 -21.78
N GLU A 727 12.88 3.55 -22.93
CA GLU A 727 12.49 2.49 -23.87
C GLU A 727 13.67 1.53 -24.06
N PHE A 728 13.47 0.24 -23.87
CA PHE A 728 14.57 -0.71 -23.89
C PHE A 728 14.30 -1.96 -24.70
N ASN A 729 15.38 -2.57 -25.18
CA ASN A 729 15.38 -3.87 -25.80
C ASN A 729 16.70 -4.60 -25.43
N LEU A 730 16.62 -5.54 -24.50
CA LEU A 730 17.78 -6.26 -23.97
C LEU A 730 18.42 -7.14 -25.05
N LYS A 731 17.61 -7.76 -25.95
CA LYS A 731 18.14 -8.56 -27.07
C LYS A 731 18.98 -7.75 -28.04
N LYS A 732 18.65 -6.47 -28.22
CA LYS A 732 19.41 -5.55 -29.07
C LYS A 732 20.49 -4.78 -28.29
N GLY A 733 20.53 -4.91 -26.96
CA GLY A 733 21.43 -4.14 -26.11
C GLY A 733 21.24 -2.64 -26.28
N VAL A 734 20.02 -2.14 -26.26
CA VAL A 734 19.70 -0.72 -26.50
C VAL A 734 18.72 -0.21 -25.45
N LEU A 735 19.09 0.94 -24.84
CA LEU A 735 18.22 1.77 -24.03
C LEU A 735 18.15 3.17 -24.65
N LYS A 736 16.93 3.68 -24.84
CA LYS A 736 16.68 5.10 -25.09
C LYS A 736 16.21 5.72 -23.78
N LEU A 737 16.87 6.75 -23.33
CA LEU A 737 16.58 7.50 -22.14
C LEU A 737 16.26 8.94 -22.50
N LYS A 738 15.17 9.47 -21.98
CA LYS A 738 14.85 10.89 -22.01
C LYS A 738 14.78 11.40 -20.58
N LEU A 739 15.46 12.50 -20.31
CA LEU A 739 15.43 13.20 -19.04
C LEU A 739 14.91 14.61 -19.25
N LYS A 740 14.05 15.08 -18.35
CA LYS A 740 13.54 16.44 -18.33
C LYS A 740 13.56 16.96 -16.91
N SER A 741 14.27 18.05 -16.66
CA SER A 741 14.29 18.75 -15.38
C SER A 741 13.52 20.06 -15.46
N PRO A 742 12.77 20.49 -14.43
CA PRO A 742 12.13 21.81 -14.39
C PRO A 742 13.12 22.96 -14.21
N LYS A 743 14.33 22.69 -13.71
CA LYS A 743 15.40 23.67 -13.45
C LYS A 743 16.71 23.22 -14.08
N ASN A 744 17.65 24.18 -14.26
CA ASN A 744 19.01 23.81 -14.64
C ASN A 744 19.65 23.01 -13.51
N THR A 745 20.15 21.83 -13.82
CA THR A 745 20.78 20.96 -12.83
C THR A 745 21.83 20.06 -13.46
N SER A 746 22.69 19.48 -12.66
CA SER A 746 23.67 18.49 -13.07
C SER A 746 23.42 17.18 -12.36
N VAL A 747 23.47 16.08 -13.10
CA VAL A 747 23.26 14.74 -12.56
C VAL A 747 24.40 13.79 -12.95
N ASN A 748 24.57 12.75 -12.15
CA ASN A 748 25.44 11.63 -12.51
C ASN A 748 24.57 10.45 -12.93
N LEU A 749 24.98 9.71 -13.96
CA LEU A 749 24.31 8.49 -14.39
C LEU A 749 25.18 7.28 -14.11
N ASN A 750 24.67 6.30 -13.39
CA ASN A 750 25.24 4.97 -13.36
C ASN A 750 24.66 4.16 -14.53
N LEU A 751 25.55 3.70 -15.40
CA LEU A 751 25.21 3.03 -16.65
C LEU A 751 24.94 1.53 -16.42
N PRO A 752 24.14 0.89 -17.30
CA PRO A 752 23.89 -0.55 -17.21
C PRO A 752 25.19 -1.37 -17.38
N ASN A 753 25.24 -2.53 -16.76
CA ASN A 753 26.31 -3.50 -16.96
C ASN A 753 26.51 -3.82 -18.44
N GLY A 754 27.75 -4.03 -18.85
CA GLY A 754 28.10 -4.31 -20.24
C GLY A 754 27.98 -3.10 -21.17
N PHE A 755 27.99 -1.88 -20.64
CA PHE A 755 27.97 -0.64 -21.42
C PHE A 755 29.03 -0.66 -22.55
N LYS A 756 28.65 -0.23 -23.76
CA LYS A 756 29.50 -0.18 -24.93
C LYS A 756 29.74 1.24 -25.46
N LYS A 757 28.64 1.99 -25.63
CA LYS A 757 28.68 3.38 -26.14
C LYS A 757 27.38 4.12 -25.84
N ILE A 758 27.47 5.43 -25.90
CA ILE A 758 26.31 6.33 -25.75
C ILE A 758 26.31 7.35 -26.91
N LYS A 759 25.12 7.79 -27.29
CA LYS A 759 24.87 8.88 -28.23
C LYS A 759 23.97 9.92 -27.57
N GLY A 760 24.13 11.19 -27.95
CA GLY A 760 23.33 12.30 -27.44
C GLY A 760 24.01 13.10 -26.31
N ILE A 761 25.25 12.78 -25.99
CA ILE A 761 26.10 13.58 -25.07
C ILE A 761 26.91 14.57 -25.90
N ALA A 762 26.97 15.82 -25.43
CA ALA A 762 27.74 16.89 -26.08
C ALA A 762 29.26 16.77 -25.78
N ASP A 763 29.61 16.41 -24.56
CA ASP A 763 30.98 16.19 -24.13
C ASP A 763 31.26 14.72 -23.80
N PRO A 764 31.96 13.98 -24.66
CA PRO A 764 32.31 12.60 -24.40
C PRO A 764 33.22 12.37 -23.19
N ASN A 765 33.98 13.40 -22.73
CA ASN A 765 34.95 13.27 -21.64
C ASN A 765 34.29 13.02 -20.26
N ILE A 766 32.99 13.33 -20.11
CA ILE A 766 32.23 13.04 -18.88
C ILE A 766 31.85 11.55 -18.73
N VAL A 767 32.14 10.72 -19.75
CA VAL A 767 31.78 9.29 -19.75
C VAL A 767 32.97 8.47 -19.26
N ASP A 768 32.82 7.86 -18.12
CA ASP A 768 33.76 6.88 -17.58
C ASP A 768 33.25 5.46 -17.86
N ALA A 769 33.69 4.87 -18.96
CA ALA A 769 33.31 3.53 -19.37
C ALA A 769 33.83 2.42 -18.43
N LYS A 770 34.96 2.68 -17.70
CA LYS A 770 35.55 1.73 -16.76
C LYS A 770 34.70 1.62 -15.48
N ASN A 771 34.24 2.76 -14.97
CA ASN A 771 33.43 2.83 -13.77
C ASN A 771 31.90 2.85 -14.11
N LEU A 772 31.51 2.62 -15.36
CA LEU A 772 30.14 2.60 -15.83
C LEU A 772 29.35 3.87 -15.39
N SER A 773 29.95 5.03 -15.48
CA SER A 773 29.37 6.27 -14.98
C SER A 773 29.50 7.44 -15.97
N ILE A 774 28.59 8.40 -15.82
CA ILE A 774 28.67 9.72 -16.43
C ILE A 774 28.58 10.72 -15.30
N THR A 775 29.54 11.60 -15.20
CA THR A 775 29.62 12.59 -14.12
C THR A 775 29.37 13.99 -14.65
N GLY A 776 28.50 14.74 -13.96
CA GLY A 776 28.27 16.15 -14.31
C GLY A 776 27.43 16.36 -15.57
N LEU A 777 26.50 15.41 -15.89
CA LEU A 777 25.61 15.54 -17.04
C LEU A 777 24.64 16.72 -16.83
N SER A 778 24.75 17.75 -17.65
CA SER A 778 23.96 18.98 -17.55
C SER A 778 22.56 18.77 -18.12
N LEU A 779 21.53 19.12 -17.36
CA LEU A 779 20.13 19.19 -17.76
C LEU A 779 19.70 20.66 -17.79
N GLN A 780 19.25 21.13 -18.93
CA GLN A 780 18.70 22.50 -19.08
C GLN A 780 17.23 22.54 -18.69
N ALA A 781 16.83 23.60 -18.01
CA ALA A 781 15.45 23.80 -17.55
C ALA A 781 14.43 23.58 -18.67
N ASN A 782 13.47 22.71 -18.42
CA ASN A 782 12.36 22.36 -19.30
C ASN A 782 12.73 21.78 -20.68
N LYS A 783 14.02 21.54 -20.97
CA LYS A 783 14.45 20.86 -22.18
C LYS A 783 14.57 19.36 -21.97
N ILE A 784 14.29 18.59 -23.02
CA ILE A 784 14.45 17.15 -23.01
C ILE A 784 15.86 16.80 -23.48
N LEU A 785 16.62 16.12 -22.62
CA LEU A 785 17.87 15.47 -23.00
C LEU A 785 17.52 14.05 -23.47
N SER A 786 17.93 13.69 -24.69
CA SER A 786 17.68 12.36 -25.25
C SER A 786 19.00 11.62 -25.44
N LEU A 787 19.13 10.48 -24.77
CA LEU A 787 20.30 9.63 -24.82
C LEU A 787 19.96 8.27 -25.43
N LYS A 788 20.90 7.71 -26.19
CA LYS A 788 20.81 6.33 -26.68
C LYS A 788 22.03 5.56 -26.21
N ILE A 789 21.81 4.63 -25.29
CA ILE A 789 22.83 3.83 -24.62
C ILE A 789 22.83 2.43 -25.24
N TYR A 790 24.01 1.94 -25.56
CA TYR A 790 24.25 0.60 -26.09
C TYR A 790 25.06 -0.20 -25.08
N PHE A 791 24.64 -1.45 -24.84
CA PHE A 791 25.29 -2.35 -23.88
C PHE A 791 25.37 -3.77 -24.46
N ALA A 792 26.09 -4.66 -23.82
CA ALA A 792 26.18 -6.05 -24.23
C ALA A 792 24.81 -6.73 -24.11
N ASN A 793 24.54 -7.71 -24.97
CA ASN A 793 23.35 -8.53 -24.87
C ASN A 793 23.44 -9.37 -23.57
N THR A 794 22.62 -9.04 -22.58
CA THR A 794 22.63 -9.68 -21.25
C THR A 794 21.82 -10.97 -21.21
N ILE A 795 21.22 -11.41 -22.33
CA ILE A 795 20.34 -12.61 -22.36
C ILE A 795 21.16 -13.91 -22.48
N ASN A 796 22.39 -13.84 -22.91
CA ASN A 796 23.25 -15.01 -23.16
C ASN A 796 24.34 -15.24 -22.11
N ASN A 797 24.30 -14.54 -20.97
CA ASN A 797 25.25 -14.73 -19.88
C ASN A 797 24.53 -15.20 -18.63
#